data_0eb2057c7150dd40b4dcfb5e791ad8b6
#
_entry.id   0eb2057c7150dd40b4dcfb5e791ad8b6
#
_cell.length_a   1.000
_cell.length_b   1.000
_cell.length_c   1.000
_cell.angle_alpha   90.00
_cell.angle_beta   90.00
_cell.angle_gamma   90.00
#
_symmetry.space_group_name_H-M   'P 1'
#
loop_
_entity.id
_entity.type
_entity.pdbx_description
1 polymer ?
#
loop_
_entity_poly.entity_id
_entity_poly.type
_entity_poly.pdbx_seq_one_letter_code
_entity_poly.pdbx_strand_id
1 'polypeptide(L)'
;MKQLLDVIFAAALLAVVPGISGSHCADAAEAPPSGEQGLVGHWGFDEGDGNAVKDTSKSGHAGVISGAKRTKGVLGSALEFNGVHDFANVRSPGSGLVDKAVSVEAWIQSTGNNVNANLVFAGPESLDFGIWLQGGRFFAGIWNSNGTQCSAISPSGPTPGQWYHVAMTFDFNGDKTVKLYIDGKLTCTNAAVGTAIRSAHTTIDIGGRTPNASYFNGIIDDVKIFNRALNEVEIRKSYEDYLKRKADGIDVAGYKNSPWIWTENPEHLTAYFRKSFTAPDLTGKKVFMVCDGGHYQVFLNGKAIVSGQDYSEAQIVDITGELKAGGNVIAAQATKNGSPAGFFAYVGFPRKESPGGNEMLMSSEGMKCSSESSKGWHLRDFDDSKWTQSSKLSDFNKSLAIERNFPDPGQITNDARSLAPPEIEDGKTMQFSNDGLTLVLQYGGKRHSFRVEDSVTHEQWFMPGPPFLIDDQLSAWDGGVTCEKIGNGLKVTSSGFEKYPGLSISYTLVLKNRALEVTLDPIQFPADKKNLTLSFPLDFGASRAGEEGYLVSSIGNYDAREGRMFSFGMDCERYKNPEGFEIRGEATLPFFGTVRRRHLCVAIITDFPAVDYELKTLVRQNSNGYKRLCSTTPIWSFEKDRVNQSRHVRYQFLEKGGYVEMAKAYRKFLMSTGRYATLRERVKQRPVSNLSVNASFFWGAYSLSEMPAFMAKLKENGVNKAVLQVANKNDFVGGWKRWPEGMTPTSSTKEEFRNVADVARKLGYGFSPVDEFTPFADRGQDYDASLRAMRRDGSYYAFEKEKTFFLCESQKLRFAQRDLPRVKEVIGECPYLLDCEGCSVYDCFDPRHPVTSRQQILARREFLSYVRDTIGSVVSEGSPIDALTDIIDVGHGHSIGFAFWNSKPGVFIPLWSLVYCGAVVDLFNSTGANDGILYAALYGLNARFNDYQVGKTEVDWHKRISDAWPERNFYELANHEFLTPLVQKSQFKENGKIVEVIANFGDVEYLYAKEAIPPRKFRVFVGR
;
A
#
# COMPACT_ATOMS: atom_id res chain seq x y z
N MET A 1 20.76 24.45 24.72
CA MET A 1 19.78 24.42 23.61
C MET A 1 19.32 25.85 23.33
N LYS A 2 20.28 26.71 22.98
CA LYS A 2 20.06 28.10 22.65
C LYS A 2 21.31 28.66 21.94
N GLN A 3 21.78 27.93 20.91
CA GLN A 3 22.88 28.30 20.03
C GLN A 3 22.85 27.42 18.77
N LEU A 4 21.77 27.50 17.99
CA LEU A 4 21.74 26.94 16.62
C LEU A 4 20.55 27.50 15.81
N LEU A 5 20.27 28.80 15.94
CA LEU A 5 19.14 29.45 15.25
C LEU A 5 19.46 30.85 14.76
N ASP A 6 20.73 31.17 14.51
CA ASP A 6 21.14 32.47 13.94
C ASP A 6 22.17 32.27 12.84
N VAL A 7 21.79 31.74 11.70
CA VAL A 7 22.45 31.96 10.40
C VAL A 7 21.48 31.53 9.29
N ILE A 8 20.59 32.37 8.88
CA ILE A 8 19.98 32.48 7.55
C ILE A 8 19.04 33.72 7.59
N PHE A 9 19.57 34.93 7.47
CA PHE A 9 18.86 36.10 6.99
C PHE A 9 19.91 37.18 6.77
N ALA A 10 20.32 37.34 5.51
CA ALA A 10 20.78 38.58 4.91
C ALA A 10 21.38 38.32 3.54
N ALA A 11 20.70 38.74 2.53
CA ALA A 11 21.23 39.41 1.34
C ALA A 11 20.24 39.34 0.17
N ALA A 12 19.30 40.20 0.20
CA ALA A 12 18.63 40.72 -0.98
C ALA A 12 18.64 42.22 -0.87
N LEU A 13 19.35 42.93 -1.70
CA LEU A 13 18.90 44.20 -2.27
C LEU A 13 19.90 44.78 -3.29
N LEU A 14 19.36 45.17 -4.44
CA LEU A 14 19.65 46.26 -5.35
C LEU A 14 20.94 46.26 -6.21
N ALA A 15 20.70 46.27 -7.51
CA ALA A 15 21.07 47.46 -8.32
C ALA A 15 20.39 47.45 -9.71
N VAL A 16 19.82 48.58 -9.99
CA VAL A 16 19.05 49.13 -11.06
C VAL A 16 19.90 49.53 -12.24
N VAL A 17 19.34 49.31 -13.45
CA VAL A 17 19.49 49.81 -14.82
C VAL A 17 20.07 51.27 -14.93
N PRO A 18 20.67 51.76 -16.07
CA PRO A 18 19.98 51.87 -17.37
C PRO A 18 20.84 51.86 -18.67
N GLY A 19 20.15 51.68 -19.81
CA GLY A 19 20.37 52.57 -20.95
C GLY A 19 20.67 51.95 -22.30
N ILE A 20 19.67 51.84 -23.15
CA ILE A 20 19.45 52.46 -24.50
C ILE A 20 20.46 52.13 -25.62
N SER A 21 20.04 51.49 -26.66
CA SER A 21 19.59 52.03 -27.94
C SER A 21 19.50 50.96 -29.02
N GLY A 22 18.48 51.06 -29.83
CA GLY A 22 18.10 50.11 -30.86
C GLY A 22 18.90 50.29 -32.17
N SER A 23 18.74 49.24 -32.96
CA SER A 23 18.61 49.40 -34.44
C SER A 23 18.16 48.12 -35.11
N HIS A 24 17.07 48.25 -35.80
CA HIS A 24 16.63 47.64 -37.06
C HIS A 24 16.72 46.16 -37.35
N CYS A 25 15.53 45.66 -37.65
CA CYS A 25 15.23 44.44 -38.36
C CYS A 25 16.01 44.23 -39.64
N ALA A 26 16.42 43.00 -39.87
CA ALA A 26 16.55 42.42 -41.17
C ALA A 26 15.91 41.03 -41.12
N ASP A 27 14.89 40.82 -42.00
CA ASP A 27 14.27 39.54 -42.24
C ASP A 27 15.33 38.48 -42.57
N ALA A 28 15.37 37.43 -41.78
CA ALA A 28 16.09 36.21 -42.13
C ALA A 28 15.07 35.10 -42.35
N ALA A 29 15.04 34.63 -43.58
CA ALA A 29 14.24 33.50 -44.05
C ALA A 29 14.29 32.31 -43.10
N GLU A 30 13.18 31.66 -42.89
CA GLU A 30 13.03 30.37 -42.20
C GLU A 30 14.03 29.38 -42.77
N ALA A 31 14.93 28.92 -41.90
CA ALA A 31 15.79 27.76 -42.15
C ALA A 31 14.93 26.47 -42.02
N PRO A 32 15.20 25.40 -42.82
CA PRO A 32 14.46 24.17 -42.78
C PRO A 32 14.59 23.47 -41.42
N PRO A 33 13.68 22.56 -41.05
CA PRO A 33 13.60 21.97 -39.72
C PRO A 33 14.89 21.23 -39.36
N SER A 34 15.55 21.65 -38.27
CA SER A 34 16.89 21.33 -37.87
C SER A 34 17.07 19.97 -37.14
N GLY A 35 16.23 18.95 -37.41
CA GLY A 35 16.28 17.67 -36.72
C GLY A 35 17.52 16.79 -36.97
N GLU A 36 18.32 17.07 -37.99
CA GLU A 36 19.49 16.24 -38.40
C GLU A 36 20.80 16.97 -38.37
N GLN A 37 20.85 18.24 -38.04
CA GLN A 37 22.10 18.97 -38.04
C GLN A 37 23.03 18.50 -36.92
N GLY A 38 24.24 18.06 -37.27
CA GLY A 38 25.24 17.54 -36.32
C GLY A 38 25.03 16.09 -35.88
N LEU A 39 24.05 15.36 -36.42
CA LEU A 39 23.83 13.95 -36.17
C LEU A 39 24.97 13.13 -36.77
N VAL A 40 25.73 12.42 -35.91
CA VAL A 40 26.92 11.66 -36.31
C VAL A 40 26.76 10.15 -36.15
N GLY A 41 25.69 9.70 -35.58
CA GLY A 41 25.27 8.28 -35.47
C GLY A 41 23.84 8.13 -35.07
N HIS A 42 23.10 7.19 -35.68
CA HIS A 42 21.75 6.83 -35.34
C HIS A 42 21.49 5.32 -35.52
N TRP A 43 21.23 4.63 -34.44
CA TRP A 43 21.02 3.17 -34.42
C TRP A 43 19.65 2.86 -33.82
N GLY A 44 18.68 2.60 -34.72
CA GLY A 44 17.30 2.30 -34.40
C GLY A 44 17.00 0.81 -34.20
N PHE A 45 17.96 -0.06 -34.47
CA PHE A 45 17.87 -1.54 -34.35
C PHE A 45 16.72 -2.21 -35.13
N ASP A 46 16.25 -1.59 -36.22
CA ASP A 46 15.07 -2.04 -36.99
C ASP A 46 15.44 -2.97 -38.19
N GLU A 47 16.66 -3.49 -38.24
CA GLU A 47 17.16 -4.26 -39.41
C GLU A 47 16.54 -5.65 -39.56
N GLY A 48 15.68 -6.10 -38.68
CA GLY A 48 15.13 -7.45 -38.67
C GLY A 48 16.09 -8.45 -38.04
N ASP A 49 16.41 -9.54 -38.72
CA ASP A 49 17.27 -10.60 -38.19
C ASP A 49 18.77 -10.35 -38.41
N GLY A 50 19.60 -10.98 -37.59
CA GLY A 50 21.08 -10.96 -37.72
C GLY A 50 21.78 -10.04 -36.74
N ASN A 51 23.11 -10.09 -36.75
CA ASN A 51 23.97 -9.39 -35.77
C ASN A 51 24.47 -8.02 -36.23
N ALA A 52 24.09 -7.56 -37.43
CA ALA A 52 24.51 -6.25 -37.91
C ALA A 52 23.66 -5.14 -37.33
N VAL A 53 24.29 -4.02 -36.94
CA VAL A 53 23.64 -2.79 -36.53
C VAL A 53 23.96 -1.74 -37.60
N LYS A 54 22.92 -1.15 -38.22
CA LYS A 54 23.08 -0.12 -39.22
C LYS A 54 23.03 1.25 -38.59
N ASP A 55 23.90 2.12 -39.08
CA ASP A 55 23.79 3.54 -38.81
C ASP A 55 22.89 4.19 -39.88
N THR A 56 21.79 4.74 -39.48
CA THR A 56 20.84 5.43 -40.35
C THR A 56 21.15 6.92 -40.48
N SER A 57 22.19 7.44 -39.77
CA SER A 57 22.75 8.76 -40.01
C SER A 57 23.49 8.74 -41.37
N LYS A 58 23.88 9.89 -41.86
CA LYS A 58 24.70 9.98 -43.10
C LYS A 58 26.18 9.60 -42.91
N SER A 59 26.58 9.25 -41.68
CA SER A 59 27.98 9.02 -41.31
C SER A 59 28.43 7.58 -41.50
N GLY A 60 27.54 6.61 -41.56
CA GLY A 60 27.81 5.23 -41.96
C GLY A 60 28.54 4.36 -40.91
N HIS A 61 28.33 4.62 -39.62
CA HIS A 61 28.97 3.91 -38.50
C HIS A 61 28.25 2.62 -38.15
N ALA A 62 28.40 1.58 -38.97
CA ALA A 62 27.80 0.27 -38.71
C ALA A 62 28.46 -0.44 -37.51
N GLY A 63 27.70 -1.31 -36.83
CA GLY A 63 28.13 -2.06 -35.68
C GLY A 63 27.77 -3.54 -35.74
N VAL A 64 28.12 -4.26 -34.67
CA VAL A 64 27.87 -5.69 -34.49
C VAL A 64 27.30 -5.96 -33.11
N ILE A 65 26.26 -6.77 -33.06
CA ILE A 65 25.66 -7.26 -31.82
C ILE A 65 26.47 -8.44 -31.31
N SER A 66 26.79 -8.44 -30.02
CA SER A 66 27.42 -9.55 -29.31
C SER A 66 26.52 -9.99 -28.16
N GLY A 67 25.81 -11.09 -28.34
CA GLY A 67 24.98 -11.73 -27.34
C GLY A 67 23.54 -11.15 -27.22
N ALA A 68 23.38 -9.83 -27.38
CA ALA A 68 22.09 -9.18 -27.27
C ALA A 68 21.06 -9.67 -28.29
N LYS A 69 19.81 -9.72 -27.91
CA LYS A 69 18.72 -10.24 -28.75
C LYS A 69 17.85 -9.10 -29.26
N ARG A 70 17.39 -9.25 -30.51
CA ARG A 70 16.38 -8.32 -31.00
C ARG A 70 15.04 -8.59 -30.33
N THR A 71 14.39 -7.52 -29.89
CA THR A 71 13.10 -7.54 -29.21
C THR A 71 12.26 -6.37 -29.69
N LYS A 72 11.04 -6.27 -29.23
CA LYS A 72 10.18 -5.13 -29.53
C LYS A 72 10.72 -3.89 -28.81
N GLY A 73 10.95 -2.82 -29.54
CA GLY A 73 11.43 -1.55 -29.07
C GLY A 73 10.36 -0.59 -28.64
N VAL A 74 10.79 0.58 -28.29
CA VAL A 74 9.96 1.76 -28.06
C VAL A 74 9.37 2.24 -29.39
N LEU A 75 10.17 2.12 -30.46
CA LEU A 75 9.76 2.29 -31.85
C LEU A 75 10.34 1.10 -32.63
N GLY A 76 9.48 0.28 -33.25
CA GLY A 76 9.95 -0.86 -34.05
C GLY A 76 10.63 -1.93 -33.20
N SER A 77 11.90 -2.23 -33.53
CA SER A 77 12.73 -3.22 -32.84
C SER A 77 13.80 -2.55 -31.98
N ALA A 78 14.27 -3.24 -30.96
CA ALA A 78 15.30 -2.82 -30.01
C ALA A 78 16.27 -3.96 -29.72
N LEU A 79 17.28 -3.72 -28.89
CA LEU A 79 18.16 -4.76 -28.36
C LEU A 79 17.91 -5.02 -26.88
N GLU A 80 17.72 -6.30 -26.54
CA GLU A 80 17.61 -6.79 -25.16
C GLU A 80 18.97 -7.36 -24.71
N PHE A 81 19.44 -6.89 -23.56
CA PHE A 81 20.74 -7.21 -22.96
C PHE A 81 20.52 -7.96 -21.65
N ASN A 82 21.34 -9.00 -21.40
CA ASN A 82 21.17 -9.91 -20.26
C ASN A 82 21.87 -9.47 -18.95
N GLY A 83 22.60 -8.35 -18.98
CA GLY A 83 23.32 -7.85 -17.79
C GLY A 83 24.62 -8.61 -17.44
N VAL A 84 25.06 -9.56 -18.27
CA VAL A 84 26.19 -10.45 -17.97
C VAL A 84 27.34 -10.33 -18.97
N HIS A 85 26.99 -10.30 -20.25
CA HIS A 85 28.02 -10.28 -21.32
C HIS A 85 27.50 -9.69 -22.65
N ASP A 86 26.24 -9.25 -22.72
CA ASP A 86 25.65 -8.76 -23.96
C ASP A 86 25.99 -7.29 -24.19
N PHE A 87 26.35 -6.94 -25.40
CA PHE A 87 26.60 -5.57 -25.86
C PHE A 87 26.45 -5.45 -27.37
N ALA A 88 26.31 -4.23 -27.87
CA ALA A 88 26.52 -3.91 -29.26
C ALA A 88 27.69 -2.95 -29.36
N ASN A 89 28.61 -3.24 -30.32
CA ASN A 89 29.78 -2.44 -30.55
C ASN A 89 29.72 -1.79 -31.92
N VAL A 90 29.84 -0.47 -31.93
CA VAL A 90 29.85 0.36 -33.12
C VAL A 90 31.24 0.93 -33.30
N ARG A 91 31.83 0.74 -34.46
CA ARG A 91 33.14 1.31 -34.78
C ARG A 91 33.00 2.79 -35.10
N SER A 92 33.70 3.61 -34.34
CA SER A 92 33.84 5.03 -34.68
C SER A 92 34.86 5.22 -35.84
N PRO A 93 34.68 6.15 -36.75
CA PRO A 93 35.58 6.40 -37.86
C PRO A 93 36.90 7.06 -37.47
N GLY A 94 37.28 7.10 -36.18
CA GLY A 94 38.49 7.66 -35.68
C GLY A 94 38.35 8.92 -34.86
N SER A 95 39.46 9.46 -34.38
CA SER A 95 39.51 10.71 -33.58
C SER A 95 38.89 11.88 -34.35
N GLY A 96 37.90 12.56 -33.77
CA GLY A 96 37.25 13.74 -34.33
C GLY A 96 35.74 13.69 -34.49
N LEU A 97 35.07 12.62 -34.03
CA LEU A 97 33.60 12.56 -34.02
C LEU A 97 32.98 13.69 -33.17
N VAL A 98 33.62 13.93 -32.01
CA VAL A 98 33.27 15.04 -31.11
C VAL A 98 34.59 15.61 -30.53
N ASP A 99 34.69 16.93 -30.42
CA ASP A 99 35.89 17.62 -29.85
C ASP A 99 35.50 18.58 -28.74
N LYS A 100 34.57 19.48 -28.99
CA LYS A 100 34.16 20.56 -28.08
C LYS A 100 32.76 20.33 -27.48
N ALA A 101 31.89 19.68 -28.24
CA ALA A 101 30.48 19.51 -27.85
C ALA A 101 29.98 18.14 -28.25
N VAL A 102 29.03 17.60 -27.48
CA VAL A 102 28.39 16.32 -27.71
C VAL A 102 26.97 16.30 -27.14
N SER A 103 26.09 15.58 -27.83
CA SER A 103 24.86 15.09 -27.24
C SER A 103 24.68 13.62 -27.52
N VAL A 104 24.14 12.91 -26.56
CA VAL A 104 23.77 11.49 -26.64
C VAL A 104 22.32 11.35 -26.23
N GLU A 105 21.52 10.67 -27.03
CA GLU A 105 20.15 10.28 -26.72
C GLU A 105 19.98 8.78 -26.86
N ALA A 106 19.17 8.19 -26.00
CA ALA A 106 18.76 6.79 -26.08
C ALA A 106 17.45 6.56 -25.36
N TRP A 107 16.70 5.57 -25.82
CA TRP A 107 15.60 5.00 -25.08
C TRP A 107 16.05 3.77 -24.34
N ILE A 108 15.74 3.67 -23.05
CA ILE A 108 16.12 2.53 -22.25
C ILE A 108 14.94 2.00 -21.43
N GLN A 109 14.91 0.69 -21.25
CA GLN A 109 14.04 0.03 -20.29
C GLN A 109 14.90 -0.93 -19.46
N SER A 110 15.06 -0.65 -18.18
CA SER A 110 15.76 -1.55 -17.26
C SER A 110 14.85 -2.73 -16.91
N THR A 111 15.35 -3.96 -16.89
CA THR A 111 14.61 -5.17 -16.53
C THR A 111 15.08 -5.80 -15.22
N GLY A 112 16.13 -5.27 -14.57
CA GLY A 112 16.71 -5.81 -13.35
C GLY A 112 17.50 -4.81 -12.53
N ASN A 113 18.17 -5.29 -11.49
CA ASN A 113 19.04 -4.49 -10.63
C ASN A 113 20.31 -4.06 -11.36
N ASN A 114 20.24 -2.94 -12.09
CA ASN A 114 21.37 -2.32 -12.72
C ASN A 114 22.07 -1.36 -11.74
N VAL A 115 22.87 -1.88 -10.82
CA VAL A 115 23.61 -1.04 -9.88
C VAL A 115 24.72 -0.27 -10.60
N ASN A 116 25.47 -0.94 -11.49
CA ASN A 116 26.49 -0.34 -12.34
C ASN A 116 26.35 -0.93 -13.75
N ALA A 117 25.98 -0.12 -14.74
CA ALA A 117 25.77 -0.58 -16.11
C ALA A 117 25.98 0.54 -17.13
N ASN A 118 26.62 0.26 -18.23
CA ASN A 118 26.77 1.21 -19.33
C ASN A 118 25.56 1.13 -20.27
N LEU A 119 24.99 2.27 -20.59
CA LEU A 119 23.90 2.40 -21.55
C LEU A 119 24.45 2.72 -22.93
N VAL A 120 25.09 3.88 -23.10
CA VAL A 120 25.78 4.30 -24.31
C VAL A 120 27.10 4.92 -23.87
N PHE A 121 28.20 4.37 -24.32
CA PHE A 121 29.54 4.77 -23.86
C PHE A 121 30.57 4.81 -24.97
N ALA A 122 31.21 5.95 -25.15
CA ALA A 122 32.31 6.15 -26.10
C ALA A 122 33.67 6.01 -25.42
N GLY A 123 34.59 5.32 -26.09
CA GLY A 123 35.93 5.10 -25.60
C GLY A 123 35.98 4.12 -24.41
N PRO A 124 35.63 2.83 -24.59
CA PRO A 124 35.64 1.85 -23.51
C PRO A 124 36.98 1.70 -22.80
N GLU A 125 38.09 1.96 -23.50
CA GLU A 125 39.41 1.93 -22.91
C GLU A 125 39.91 3.32 -22.44
N SER A 126 39.38 4.39 -23.06
CA SER A 126 39.84 5.75 -22.83
C SER A 126 38.92 6.63 -21.97
N LEU A 127 37.65 6.25 -21.81
CA LEU A 127 36.64 6.98 -21.05
C LEU A 127 36.41 8.39 -21.60
N ASP A 128 35.67 8.53 -22.70
CA ASP A 128 35.53 9.84 -23.36
C ASP A 128 34.20 10.54 -22.94
N PHE A 129 33.09 9.92 -23.19
CA PHE A 129 31.77 10.41 -22.79
C PHE A 129 30.74 9.28 -22.80
N GLY A 130 29.63 9.49 -22.10
CA GLY A 130 28.53 8.54 -22.11
C GLY A 130 27.42 8.77 -21.10
N ILE A 131 26.47 7.87 -21.18
CA ILE A 131 25.38 7.72 -20.19
C ILE A 131 25.47 6.34 -19.60
N TRP A 132 25.45 6.23 -18.26
CA TRP A 132 25.53 4.96 -17.54
C TRP A 132 24.72 4.98 -16.26
N LEU A 133 24.59 3.83 -15.62
CA LEU A 133 24.05 3.67 -14.27
C LEU A 133 25.19 3.42 -13.30
N GLN A 134 25.18 4.10 -12.16
CA GLN A 134 26.11 3.87 -11.06
C GLN A 134 25.41 4.06 -9.73
N GLY A 135 25.54 3.07 -8.84
CA GLY A 135 24.76 3.06 -7.59
C GLY A 135 23.24 3.06 -7.84
N GLY A 136 22.80 2.50 -8.98
CA GLY A 136 21.39 2.47 -9.39
C GLY A 136 20.83 3.80 -9.91
N ARG A 137 21.66 4.85 -10.09
CA ARG A 137 21.23 6.18 -10.60
C ARG A 137 21.79 6.45 -11.97
N PHE A 138 21.14 7.30 -12.76
CA PHE A 138 21.65 7.78 -14.03
C PHE A 138 22.81 8.74 -13.83
N PHE A 139 23.87 8.50 -14.58
CA PHE A 139 25.00 9.36 -14.75
C PHE A 139 25.12 9.74 -16.21
N ALA A 140 25.41 10.99 -16.49
CA ALA A 140 25.80 11.48 -17.80
C ALA A 140 27.09 12.25 -17.63
N GLY A 141 28.08 12.00 -18.46
CA GLY A 141 29.35 12.66 -18.25
C GLY A 141 30.31 12.64 -19.41
N ILE A 142 31.33 13.50 -19.30
CA ILE A 142 32.48 13.59 -20.17
C ILE A 142 33.76 13.42 -19.36
N TRP A 143 34.82 12.98 -20.04
CA TRP A 143 36.20 13.13 -19.56
C TRP A 143 36.88 14.18 -20.42
N ASN A 144 37.49 15.14 -19.77
CA ASN A 144 38.24 16.18 -20.49
C ASN A 144 39.58 15.63 -21.00
N SER A 145 40.29 16.41 -21.82
CA SER A 145 41.61 16.06 -22.40
C SER A 145 42.65 15.69 -21.33
N ASN A 146 42.50 16.10 -20.09
CA ASN A 146 43.41 15.77 -19.00
C ASN A 146 42.95 14.50 -18.23
N GLY A 147 41.89 13.83 -18.65
CA GLY A 147 41.35 12.64 -18.01
C GLY A 147 40.47 12.91 -16.78
N THR A 148 40.10 14.18 -16.51
CA THR A 148 39.20 14.51 -15.39
C THR A 148 37.75 14.24 -15.79
N GLN A 149 37.05 13.47 -14.99
CA GLN A 149 35.61 13.18 -15.15
C GLN A 149 34.74 14.34 -14.63
N CYS A 150 33.75 14.72 -15.41
CA CYS A 150 32.66 15.61 -15.00
C CYS A 150 31.33 14.96 -15.31
N SER A 151 30.49 14.75 -14.29
CA SER A 151 29.23 14.01 -14.46
C SER A 151 28.08 14.70 -13.77
N ALA A 152 26.95 14.78 -14.44
CA ALA A 152 25.64 15.10 -13.86
C ALA A 152 25.00 13.79 -13.39
N ILE A 153 24.38 13.81 -12.19
CA ILE A 153 23.89 12.62 -11.49
C ILE A 153 22.42 12.82 -11.14
N SER A 154 21.55 11.95 -11.61
CA SER A 154 20.12 12.03 -11.29
C SER A 154 19.83 11.75 -9.80
N PRO A 155 18.74 12.30 -9.25
CA PRO A 155 18.28 11.95 -7.91
C PRO A 155 17.89 10.47 -7.75
N SER A 156 17.37 9.86 -8.82
CA SER A 156 16.89 8.47 -8.86
C SER A 156 17.37 7.76 -10.12
N GLY A 157 17.26 6.44 -10.14
CA GLY A 157 17.56 5.59 -11.30
C GLY A 157 16.32 5.15 -12.07
N PRO A 158 16.48 4.30 -13.08
CA PRO A 158 15.37 3.77 -13.86
C PRO A 158 14.53 2.81 -13.04
N THR A 159 13.21 2.97 -13.12
CA THR A 159 12.27 1.95 -12.64
C THR A 159 12.29 0.76 -13.58
N PRO A 160 12.48 -0.46 -13.08
CA PRO A 160 12.44 -1.64 -13.93
C PRO A 160 11.12 -1.77 -14.71
N GLY A 161 11.24 -2.08 -15.99
CA GLY A 161 10.10 -2.24 -16.89
C GLY A 161 9.54 -0.94 -17.49
N GLN A 162 10.00 0.22 -17.00
CA GLN A 162 9.60 1.52 -17.55
C GLN A 162 10.59 1.96 -18.62
N TRP A 163 10.06 2.52 -19.73
CA TRP A 163 10.87 3.19 -20.73
C TRP A 163 11.23 4.62 -20.31
N TYR A 164 12.48 4.97 -20.52
CA TYR A 164 13.00 6.32 -20.29
C TYR A 164 13.71 6.82 -21.55
N HIS A 165 13.40 8.04 -21.94
CA HIS A 165 14.25 8.79 -22.83
C HIS A 165 15.35 9.43 -22.00
N VAL A 166 16.59 9.01 -22.20
CA VAL A 166 17.73 9.58 -21.51
C VAL A 166 18.61 10.33 -22.49
N ALA A 167 18.96 11.58 -22.17
CA ALA A 167 19.83 12.37 -22.99
C ALA A 167 20.84 13.14 -22.17
N MET A 168 22.02 13.31 -22.76
CA MET A 168 23.05 14.19 -22.21
C MET A 168 23.46 15.23 -23.24
N THR A 169 23.79 16.44 -22.80
CA THR A 169 24.38 17.49 -23.63
C THR A 169 25.56 18.14 -22.94
N PHE A 170 26.55 18.52 -23.73
CA PHE A 170 27.73 19.21 -23.24
C PHE A 170 28.37 20.09 -24.33
N ASP A 171 28.91 21.29 -23.99
CA ASP A 171 29.65 22.17 -24.88
C ASP A 171 30.72 22.98 -24.14
N PHE A 172 31.99 22.80 -24.50
CA PHE A 172 33.10 23.59 -23.99
C PHE A 172 33.08 25.05 -24.50
N ASN A 173 32.49 25.32 -25.68
CA ASN A 173 32.35 26.66 -26.24
C ASN A 173 31.13 27.41 -25.68
N GLY A 174 30.19 26.67 -25.09
CA GLY A 174 29.00 27.16 -24.42
C GLY A 174 29.21 27.39 -22.91
N ASP A 175 28.24 26.90 -22.14
CA ASP A 175 28.20 27.10 -20.69
C ASP A 175 29.09 26.11 -19.90
N LYS A 176 29.76 25.19 -20.58
CA LYS A 176 30.69 24.18 -20.01
C LYS A 176 30.03 23.32 -18.95
N THR A 177 28.73 23.02 -19.13
CA THR A 177 27.94 22.28 -18.18
C THR A 177 27.47 20.97 -18.79
N VAL A 178 27.77 19.85 -18.14
CA VAL A 178 27.13 18.56 -18.42
C VAL A 178 25.68 18.63 -17.95
N LYS A 179 24.75 18.40 -18.85
CA LYS A 179 23.33 18.37 -18.57
C LYS A 179 22.78 16.98 -18.83
N LEU A 180 22.03 16.45 -17.87
CA LEU A 180 21.32 15.19 -18.01
C LEU A 180 19.81 15.47 -18.07
N TYR A 181 19.20 14.94 -19.11
CA TYR A 181 17.75 15.00 -19.34
C TYR A 181 17.16 13.59 -19.20
N ILE A 182 16.00 13.51 -18.55
CA ILE A 182 15.19 12.30 -18.47
C ILE A 182 13.79 12.66 -18.93
N ASP A 183 13.27 11.88 -19.89
CA ASP A 183 11.95 12.08 -20.50
C ASP A 183 11.74 13.52 -21.00
N GLY A 184 12.75 14.02 -21.72
CA GLY A 184 12.73 15.37 -22.31
C GLY A 184 13.01 16.51 -21.34
N LYS A 185 13.17 16.26 -20.01
CA LYS A 185 13.33 17.30 -18.97
C LYS A 185 14.76 17.36 -18.44
N LEU A 186 15.25 18.59 -18.25
CA LEU A 186 16.51 18.81 -17.55
C LEU A 186 16.38 18.35 -16.09
N THR A 187 17.10 17.29 -15.74
CA THR A 187 17.01 16.66 -14.41
C THR A 187 18.15 17.13 -13.50
N CYS A 188 19.37 17.23 -14.04
CA CYS A 188 20.51 17.70 -13.25
C CYS A 188 21.63 18.24 -14.15
N THR A 189 22.53 19.03 -13.55
CA THR A 189 23.67 19.66 -14.22
C THR A 189 24.91 19.57 -13.37
N ASN A 190 26.08 19.58 -14.01
CA ASN A 190 27.35 19.73 -13.33
C ASN A 190 28.36 20.50 -14.21
N ALA A 191 29.03 21.49 -13.65
CA ALA A 191 30.03 22.28 -14.37
C ALA A 191 31.29 21.44 -14.68
N ALA A 192 31.83 21.56 -15.87
CA ALA A 192 33.02 20.88 -16.30
C ALA A 192 34.21 21.85 -16.38
N VAL A 193 35.40 21.30 -16.12
CA VAL A 193 36.67 22.01 -16.26
C VAL A 193 37.44 21.44 -17.48
N GLY A 194 38.19 22.33 -18.18
CA GLY A 194 38.97 21.95 -19.33
C GLY A 194 38.65 22.73 -20.61
N THR A 195 39.13 22.25 -21.73
CA THR A 195 39.01 22.95 -23.03
C THR A 195 38.59 22.05 -24.19
N ALA A 196 38.64 20.75 -24.01
CA ALA A 196 38.23 19.75 -24.99
C ALA A 196 37.77 18.45 -24.29
N ILE A 197 36.88 17.72 -24.94
CA ILE A 197 36.52 16.36 -24.57
C ILE A 197 37.68 15.45 -24.94
N ARG A 198 37.95 14.43 -24.14
CA ARG A 198 38.90 13.40 -24.52
C ARG A 198 38.40 12.68 -25.79
N SER A 199 39.16 12.62 -26.81
CA SER A 199 38.73 12.10 -28.13
C SER A 199 39.59 10.94 -28.61
N ALA A 200 39.84 9.98 -27.70
CA ALA A 200 40.65 8.79 -28.03
C ALA A 200 39.78 7.58 -28.44
N HIS A 201 38.45 7.79 -28.59
CA HIS A 201 37.50 6.74 -28.84
C HIS A 201 37.66 6.11 -30.24
N THR A 202 37.76 4.80 -30.26
CA THR A 202 37.76 3.98 -31.45
C THR A 202 36.45 3.24 -31.63
N THR A 203 35.64 3.15 -30.57
CA THR A 203 34.39 2.44 -30.53
C THR A 203 33.37 3.15 -29.63
N ILE A 204 32.10 2.84 -29.89
CA ILE A 204 30.97 3.19 -29.02
C ILE A 204 30.35 1.86 -28.64
N ASP A 205 30.22 1.62 -27.33
CA ASP A 205 29.57 0.45 -26.78
C ASP A 205 28.15 0.80 -26.28
N ILE A 206 27.20 -0.07 -26.62
CA ILE A 206 25.78 0.06 -26.23
C ILE A 206 25.42 -1.17 -25.39
N GLY A 207 24.88 -0.97 -24.19
CA GLY A 207 24.41 -2.02 -23.31
C GLY A 207 25.48 -2.76 -22.51
N GLY A 208 26.77 -2.42 -22.71
CA GLY A 208 27.85 -3.07 -22.01
C GLY A 208 29.18 -2.36 -22.20
N ARG A 209 30.19 -2.83 -21.50
CA ARG A 209 31.56 -2.36 -21.66
C ARG A 209 32.55 -3.51 -21.46
N THR A 210 33.38 -3.75 -22.44
CA THR A 210 34.53 -4.66 -22.35
C THR A 210 35.80 -3.83 -22.13
N PRO A 211 36.72 -4.16 -21.19
CA PRO A 211 36.80 -5.37 -20.37
C PRO A 211 36.18 -5.26 -18.97
N ASN A 212 35.51 -4.18 -18.58
CA ASN A 212 35.18 -3.89 -17.18
C ASN A 212 33.82 -4.45 -16.71
N ALA A 213 33.18 -5.37 -17.43
CA ALA A 213 31.98 -6.10 -16.99
C ALA A 213 30.83 -5.24 -16.44
N SER A 214 30.61 -4.04 -16.99
CA SER A 214 29.47 -3.17 -16.63
C SER A 214 28.34 -3.33 -17.66
N TYR A 215 27.71 -4.51 -17.66
CA TYR A 215 26.67 -4.86 -18.61
C TYR A 215 25.30 -4.44 -18.13
N PHE A 216 24.49 -3.93 -19.06
CA PHE A 216 23.12 -3.52 -18.81
C PHE A 216 22.17 -4.70 -18.90
N ASN A 217 21.27 -4.81 -17.93
CA ASN A 217 20.18 -5.77 -17.95
C ASN A 217 18.90 -5.03 -18.32
N GLY A 218 18.49 -5.13 -19.58
CA GLY A 218 17.34 -4.40 -20.07
C GLY A 218 17.32 -4.21 -21.58
N ILE A 219 16.54 -3.27 -22.05
CA ILE A 219 16.32 -3.00 -23.48
C ILE A 219 16.80 -1.59 -23.79
N ILE A 220 17.50 -1.43 -24.91
CA ILE A 220 17.95 -0.12 -25.43
C ILE A 220 17.45 0.01 -26.87
N ASP A 221 17.00 1.23 -27.20
CA ASP A 221 16.44 1.57 -28.51
C ASP A 221 16.82 3.00 -28.93
N ASP A 222 16.73 3.28 -30.23
CA ASP A 222 16.83 4.60 -30.87
C ASP A 222 17.99 5.48 -30.33
N VAL A 223 19.21 4.91 -30.37
CA VAL A 223 20.44 5.58 -29.91
C VAL A 223 20.90 6.60 -30.93
N LYS A 224 21.12 7.86 -30.49
CA LYS A 224 21.60 8.98 -31.33
C LYS A 224 22.80 9.66 -30.69
N ILE A 225 23.74 10.08 -31.52
CA ILE A 225 24.89 10.89 -31.10
C ILE A 225 25.04 12.09 -32.03
N PHE A 226 25.25 13.27 -31.46
CA PHE A 226 25.44 14.53 -32.15
C PHE A 226 26.77 15.15 -31.74
N ASN A 227 27.48 15.81 -32.71
CA ASN A 227 28.72 16.54 -32.46
C ASN A 227 28.50 18.02 -32.04
N ARG A 228 27.36 18.28 -31.47
CA ARG A 228 26.96 19.57 -30.88
C ARG A 228 26.09 19.36 -29.62
N ALA A 229 25.98 20.38 -28.81
CA ALA A 229 24.98 20.38 -27.75
C ALA A 229 23.58 20.66 -28.35
N LEU A 230 22.67 19.73 -28.14
CA LEU A 230 21.25 19.96 -28.37
C LEU A 230 20.71 20.91 -27.29
N ASN A 231 19.81 21.81 -27.68
CA ASN A 231 19.11 22.64 -26.72
C ASN A 231 17.90 21.90 -26.10
N GLU A 232 17.36 22.45 -25.03
CA GLU A 232 16.24 21.84 -24.31
C GLU A 232 14.99 21.60 -25.18
N VAL A 233 14.73 22.49 -26.14
CA VAL A 233 13.59 22.36 -27.06
C VAL A 233 13.80 21.19 -28.02
N GLU A 234 15.01 20.97 -28.50
CA GLU A 234 15.37 19.83 -29.37
C GLU A 234 15.24 18.49 -28.62
N ILE A 235 15.79 18.40 -27.41
CA ILE A 235 15.67 17.20 -26.56
C ILE A 235 14.21 16.90 -26.27
N ARG A 236 13.43 17.92 -25.90
CA ARG A 236 12.00 17.78 -25.66
C ARG A 236 11.26 17.31 -26.90
N LYS A 237 11.61 17.86 -28.04
CA LYS A 237 11.01 17.48 -29.32
C LYS A 237 11.32 16.01 -29.69
N SER A 238 12.55 15.54 -29.48
CA SER A 238 12.90 14.12 -29.66
C SER A 238 11.99 13.22 -28.83
N TYR A 239 11.78 13.54 -27.58
CA TYR A 239 10.88 12.84 -26.68
C TYR A 239 9.41 12.91 -27.13
N GLU A 240 8.91 14.10 -27.50
CA GLU A 240 7.52 14.31 -27.95
C GLU A 240 7.24 13.66 -29.31
N ASP A 241 8.19 13.68 -30.25
CA ASP A 241 8.01 13.02 -31.56
C ASP A 241 7.89 11.49 -31.41
N TYR A 242 8.57 10.92 -30.41
CA TYR A 242 8.34 9.54 -30.02
C TYR A 242 6.91 9.32 -29.50
N LEU A 243 6.45 10.15 -28.56
CA LEU A 243 5.09 10.03 -28.01
C LEU A 243 4.01 10.10 -29.11
N LYS A 244 4.23 10.91 -30.14
CA LYS A 244 3.34 10.99 -31.32
C LYS A 244 3.31 9.70 -32.13
N ARG A 245 4.48 9.05 -32.35
CA ARG A 245 4.57 7.81 -33.12
C ARG A 245 4.03 6.60 -32.35
N LYS A 246 4.14 6.60 -31.04
CA LYS A 246 3.62 5.53 -30.14
C LYS A 246 2.10 5.53 -30.05
N ALA A 247 1.46 6.66 -30.37
CA ALA A 247 0.01 6.84 -30.30
C ALA A 247 -0.77 6.21 -31.49
N ASP A 248 -0.20 5.22 -32.18
CA ASP A 248 -0.92 4.44 -33.19
C ASP A 248 -2.12 3.70 -32.57
N GLY A 249 -3.23 4.42 -32.41
CA GLY A 249 -4.51 3.89 -31.91
C GLY A 249 -5.33 4.84 -31.04
N ILE A 250 -4.71 5.75 -30.29
CA ILE A 250 -5.41 6.80 -29.52
C ILE A 250 -4.73 8.13 -29.79
N ASP A 251 -5.40 9.02 -30.52
CA ASP A 251 -4.87 10.35 -30.78
C ASP A 251 -4.90 11.21 -29.50
N VAL A 252 -3.79 11.16 -28.79
CA VAL A 252 -3.55 12.06 -27.64
C VAL A 252 -3.39 13.53 -28.08
N ALA A 253 -3.18 13.84 -29.36
CA ALA A 253 -3.10 15.21 -29.85
C ALA A 253 -4.44 15.97 -29.72
N GLY A 254 -5.56 15.28 -29.84
CA GLY A 254 -6.89 15.87 -29.66
C GLY A 254 -7.16 16.40 -28.26
N TYR A 255 -6.72 15.72 -27.20
CA TYR A 255 -6.93 16.20 -25.83
C TYR A 255 -6.00 17.37 -25.46
N LYS A 256 -4.79 17.45 -26.05
CA LYS A 256 -3.88 18.58 -25.85
C LYS A 256 -4.48 19.91 -26.27
N ASN A 257 -5.48 19.87 -27.15
CA ASN A 257 -6.23 21.03 -27.59
C ASN A 257 -7.43 21.36 -26.68
N SER A 258 -7.78 20.51 -25.72
CA SER A 258 -8.80 20.83 -24.73
C SER A 258 -8.26 21.87 -23.76
N PRO A 259 -8.89 23.06 -23.67
CA PRO A 259 -8.38 24.11 -22.79
C PRO A 259 -8.53 23.71 -21.33
N TRP A 260 -7.56 24.12 -20.54
CA TRP A 260 -7.72 24.18 -19.10
C TRP A 260 -8.72 25.28 -18.76
N ILE A 261 -9.60 25.03 -17.83
CA ILE A 261 -10.69 25.92 -17.45
C ILE A 261 -10.76 26.10 -15.94
N TRP A 262 -11.25 27.26 -15.53
CA TRP A 262 -11.62 27.56 -14.14
C TRP A 262 -12.79 28.53 -14.12
N THR A 263 -13.22 28.97 -12.93
CA THR A 263 -14.17 30.07 -12.76
C THR A 263 -13.51 31.40 -13.12
N GLU A 264 -14.29 32.45 -13.36
CA GLU A 264 -13.75 33.80 -13.60
C GLU A 264 -12.88 34.34 -12.46
N ASN A 265 -13.17 33.90 -11.22
CA ASN A 265 -12.38 34.24 -10.05
C ASN A 265 -11.40 33.08 -9.71
N PRO A 266 -10.07 33.26 -9.93
CA PRO A 266 -9.07 32.25 -9.63
C PRO A 266 -8.89 31.96 -8.15
N GLU A 267 -9.45 32.77 -7.25
CA GLU A 267 -9.39 32.56 -5.80
C GLU A 267 -10.46 31.58 -5.26
N HIS A 268 -11.41 31.16 -6.10
CA HIS A 268 -12.35 30.11 -5.69
C HIS A 268 -11.60 28.82 -5.38
N LEU A 269 -11.85 28.29 -4.20
CA LEU A 269 -11.21 27.02 -3.78
C LEU A 269 -11.79 25.80 -4.48
N THR A 270 -13.06 25.83 -4.83
CA THR A 270 -13.77 24.75 -5.51
C THR A 270 -14.58 25.31 -6.66
N ALA A 271 -14.57 24.59 -7.77
CA ALA A 271 -15.36 24.88 -8.96
C ALA A 271 -16.12 23.65 -9.41
N TYR A 272 -17.33 23.88 -9.87
CA TYR A 272 -18.23 22.88 -10.43
C TYR A 272 -18.39 23.16 -11.92
N PHE A 273 -18.20 22.17 -12.76
CA PHE A 273 -18.24 22.27 -14.22
C PHE A 273 -19.30 21.35 -14.78
N ARG A 274 -19.93 21.76 -15.89
CA ARG A 274 -20.96 20.97 -16.53
C ARG A 274 -21.02 21.24 -18.02
N LYS A 275 -21.23 20.17 -18.81
CA LYS A 275 -21.47 20.29 -20.27
C LYS A 275 -22.31 19.12 -20.76
N SER A 276 -23.34 19.45 -21.55
CA SER A 276 -24.12 18.49 -22.34
C SER A 276 -23.45 18.26 -23.70
N PHE A 277 -23.47 17.03 -24.20
CA PHE A 277 -23.00 16.66 -25.53
C PHE A 277 -23.82 15.52 -26.10
N THR A 278 -23.78 15.34 -27.41
CA THR A 278 -24.50 14.27 -28.12
C THR A 278 -23.51 13.22 -28.59
N ALA A 279 -23.74 11.97 -28.23
CA ALA A 279 -22.99 10.85 -28.75
C ALA A 279 -23.75 10.21 -29.91
N PRO A 280 -23.09 9.97 -31.08
CA PRO A 280 -23.68 9.20 -32.19
C PRO A 280 -23.84 7.73 -31.79
N ASP A 281 -24.37 6.91 -32.73
CA ASP A 281 -24.33 5.46 -32.55
C ASP A 281 -22.86 4.98 -32.50
N LEU A 282 -22.48 4.39 -31.34
CA LEU A 282 -21.13 3.95 -31.04
C LEU A 282 -20.99 2.42 -31.01
N THR A 283 -21.94 1.69 -31.62
CA THR A 283 -21.93 0.22 -31.65
C THR A 283 -20.61 -0.30 -32.21
N GLY A 284 -19.90 -1.07 -31.38
CA GLY A 284 -18.59 -1.64 -31.70
C GLY A 284 -17.38 -0.69 -31.58
N LYS A 285 -17.58 0.55 -31.12
CA LYS A 285 -16.49 1.52 -30.86
C LYS A 285 -16.19 1.66 -29.39
N LYS A 286 -14.91 1.76 -29.06
CA LYS A 286 -14.47 2.12 -27.70
C LYS A 286 -14.35 3.64 -27.58
N VAL A 287 -14.89 4.22 -26.52
CA VAL A 287 -14.86 5.65 -26.23
C VAL A 287 -14.12 5.89 -24.92
N PHE A 288 -13.20 6.82 -24.95
CA PHE A 288 -12.37 7.16 -23.81
C PHE A 288 -12.63 8.60 -23.38
N MET A 289 -12.59 8.80 -22.06
CA MET A 289 -12.54 10.10 -21.44
C MET A 289 -11.13 10.34 -20.91
N VAL A 290 -10.59 11.51 -21.17
CA VAL A 290 -9.31 11.98 -20.61
C VAL A 290 -9.61 13.22 -19.78
N CYS A 291 -9.21 13.25 -18.52
CA CYS A 291 -9.43 14.39 -17.64
C CYS A 291 -8.32 14.53 -16.61
N ASP A 292 -8.16 15.77 -16.14
CA ASP A 292 -7.21 16.11 -15.09
C ASP A 292 -7.56 17.44 -14.40
N GLY A 293 -7.02 17.61 -13.18
CA GLY A 293 -7.24 18.78 -12.33
C GLY A 293 -6.47 18.68 -11.03
N GLY A 294 -6.66 19.60 -10.11
CA GLY A 294 -6.22 19.44 -8.73
C GLY A 294 -6.93 18.25 -8.05
N HIS A 295 -7.60 18.44 -6.96
CA HIS A 295 -8.56 17.44 -6.49
C HIS A 295 -9.81 17.51 -7.35
N TYR A 296 -10.14 16.44 -8.09
CA TYR A 296 -11.34 16.46 -8.93
C TYR A 296 -12.11 15.14 -8.90
N GLN A 297 -13.39 15.25 -9.22
CA GLN A 297 -14.28 14.11 -9.43
C GLN A 297 -15.14 14.39 -10.68
N VAL A 298 -15.23 13.42 -11.58
CA VAL A 298 -16.01 13.54 -12.82
C VAL A 298 -17.17 12.57 -12.82
N PHE A 299 -18.31 13.06 -13.29
CA PHE A 299 -19.56 12.32 -13.42
C PHE A 299 -19.99 12.27 -14.91
N LEU A 300 -20.48 11.15 -15.34
CA LEU A 300 -21.14 10.99 -16.62
C LEU A 300 -22.58 10.56 -16.36
N ASN A 301 -23.54 11.36 -16.86
CA ASN A 301 -24.98 11.13 -16.67
C ASN A 301 -25.39 10.93 -15.19
N GLY A 302 -24.72 11.59 -14.27
CA GLY A 302 -24.96 11.51 -12.83
C GLY A 302 -24.19 10.39 -12.11
N LYS A 303 -23.53 9.47 -12.83
CA LYS A 303 -22.70 8.41 -12.27
C LYS A 303 -21.26 8.89 -12.14
N ALA A 304 -20.66 8.74 -10.97
CA ALA A 304 -19.24 9.02 -10.78
C ALA A 304 -18.39 8.04 -11.61
N ILE A 305 -17.45 8.57 -12.39
CA ILE A 305 -16.62 7.80 -13.31
C ILE A 305 -15.18 7.75 -12.85
N VAL A 306 -14.62 8.90 -12.46
CA VAL A 306 -13.21 9.00 -12.09
C VAL A 306 -12.98 10.15 -11.12
N SER A 307 -11.93 10.04 -10.29
CA SER A 307 -11.43 11.11 -9.44
C SER A 307 -9.90 11.14 -9.47
N GLY A 308 -9.33 12.33 -9.28
CA GLY A 308 -7.89 12.55 -9.16
C GLY A 308 -7.56 13.53 -8.04
N GLN A 309 -6.31 13.55 -7.60
CA GLN A 309 -5.91 14.35 -6.42
C GLN A 309 -4.80 15.36 -6.68
N ASP A 310 -4.14 15.29 -7.80
CA ASP A 310 -3.07 16.22 -8.17
C ASP A 310 -2.98 16.36 -9.69
N TYR A 311 -2.19 17.33 -10.14
CA TYR A 311 -1.96 17.57 -11.57
C TYR A 311 -0.90 16.64 -12.19
N SER A 312 -0.49 15.60 -11.49
CA SER A 312 0.65 14.76 -11.87
C SER A 312 0.35 13.85 -13.04
N GLU A 313 -0.92 13.44 -13.21
CA GLU A 313 -1.30 12.46 -14.23
C GLU A 313 -2.75 12.61 -14.69
N ALA A 314 -2.97 12.82 -16.00
CA ALA A 314 -4.31 12.80 -16.55
C ALA A 314 -4.86 11.38 -16.56
N GLN A 315 -6.11 11.22 -16.14
CA GLN A 315 -6.77 9.93 -16.10
C GLN A 315 -7.41 9.63 -17.46
N ILE A 316 -7.19 8.42 -17.97
CA ILE A 316 -7.85 7.89 -19.17
C ILE A 316 -8.81 6.80 -18.73
N VAL A 317 -10.07 6.95 -19.06
CA VAL A 317 -11.13 6.03 -18.65
C VAL A 317 -11.93 5.55 -19.85
N ASP A 318 -12.09 4.23 -20.01
CA ASP A 318 -13.04 3.65 -20.97
C ASP A 318 -14.46 3.88 -20.45
N ILE A 319 -15.20 4.74 -21.11
CA ILE A 319 -16.58 5.11 -20.78
C ILE A 319 -17.61 4.52 -21.73
N THR A 320 -17.20 3.58 -22.57
CA THR A 320 -18.07 2.99 -23.64
C THR A 320 -19.38 2.47 -23.07
N GLY A 321 -19.33 1.76 -21.96
CA GLY A 321 -20.54 1.18 -21.32
C GLY A 321 -21.44 2.18 -20.59
N GLU A 322 -20.99 3.41 -20.39
CA GLU A 322 -21.70 4.44 -19.63
C GLU A 322 -22.34 5.50 -20.53
N LEU A 323 -21.94 5.56 -21.78
CA LEU A 323 -22.51 6.47 -22.77
C LEU A 323 -23.88 5.99 -23.25
N LYS A 324 -24.78 6.95 -23.44
CA LYS A 324 -26.09 6.71 -24.02
C LYS A 324 -26.09 7.24 -25.45
N ALA A 325 -26.73 6.52 -26.34
CA ALA A 325 -27.04 7.08 -27.69
C ALA A 325 -27.89 8.34 -27.50
N GLY A 326 -27.49 9.43 -28.15
CA GLY A 326 -28.10 10.75 -27.99
C GLY A 326 -27.45 11.59 -26.90
N GLY A 327 -28.25 12.31 -26.10
CA GLY A 327 -27.72 13.30 -25.15
C GLY A 327 -27.06 12.70 -23.94
N ASN A 328 -25.88 13.21 -23.59
CA ASN A 328 -25.10 12.88 -22.39
C ASN A 328 -24.70 14.15 -21.68
N VAL A 329 -24.36 14.02 -20.39
CA VAL A 329 -23.86 15.12 -19.56
C VAL A 329 -22.61 14.70 -18.85
N ILE A 330 -21.53 15.45 -19.03
CA ILE A 330 -20.36 15.42 -18.14
C ILE A 330 -20.51 16.53 -17.13
N ALA A 331 -20.27 16.18 -15.88
CA ALA A 331 -20.18 17.12 -14.78
C ALA A 331 -18.89 16.83 -13.99
N ALA A 332 -18.21 17.87 -13.48
CA ALA A 332 -17.00 17.72 -12.72
C ALA A 332 -16.95 18.71 -11.55
N GLN A 333 -16.48 18.24 -10.43
CA GLN A 333 -16.03 19.11 -9.33
C GLN A 333 -14.51 19.10 -9.34
N ALA A 334 -13.90 20.27 -9.23
CA ALA A 334 -12.47 20.38 -9.01
C ALA A 334 -12.19 21.36 -7.86
N THR A 335 -11.22 20.99 -7.02
CA THR A 335 -10.80 21.79 -5.86
C THR A 335 -9.34 22.16 -6.03
N LYS A 336 -9.03 23.42 -5.75
CA LYS A 336 -7.68 23.98 -5.81
C LYS A 336 -6.82 23.33 -4.73
N ASN A 337 -5.76 22.65 -5.13
CA ASN A 337 -4.75 22.10 -4.23
C ASN A 337 -3.40 22.78 -4.54
N GLY A 338 -3.15 23.90 -3.88
CA GLY A 338 -2.04 24.78 -4.24
C GLY A 338 -2.36 25.73 -5.39
N SER A 339 -1.37 26.31 -6.04
CA SER A 339 -1.51 27.18 -7.22
C SER A 339 -0.78 26.52 -8.41
N PRO A 340 -1.27 26.60 -9.64
CA PRO A 340 -2.52 27.23 -10.10
C PRO A 340 -3.75 26.34 -10.02
N ALA A 341 -4.96 26.92 -10.07
CA ALA A 341 -6.22 26.21 -10.17
C ALA A 341 -6.53 25.88 -11.64
N GLY A 342 -7.00 24.66 -11.95
CA GLY A 342 -7.39 24.29 -13.30
C GLY A 342 -8.03 22.91 -13.37
N PHE A 343 -8.86 22.69 -14.40
CA PHE A 343 -9.45 21.40 -14.74
C PHE A 343 -9.57 21.30 -16.27
N PHE A 344 -9.42 20.10 -16.82
CA PHE A 344 -9.82 19.84 -18.20
C PHE A 344 -10.47 18.46 -18.36
N ALA A 345 -11.30 18.28 -19.37
CA ALA A 345 -11.86 17.01 -19.77
C ALA A 345 -11.99 16.93 -21.31
N TYR A 346 -11.81 15.73 -21.83
CA TYR A 346 -11.93 15.38 -23.23
C TYR A 346 -12.64 14.02 -23.38
N VAL A 347 -13.52 13.88 -24.37
CA VAL A 347 -14.14 12.60 -24.73
C VAL A 347 -13.99 12.38 -26.22
N GLY A 348 -13.52 11.20 -26.62
CA GLY A 348 -13.32 10.86 -28.03
C GLY A 348 -13.16 9.37 -28.26
N PHE A 349 -13.13 8.99 -29.55
CA PHE A 349 -12.88 7.61 -29.98
C PHE A 349 -11.97 7.54 -31.22
N PRO A 350 -11.18 6.46 -31.42
CA PRO A 350 -10.30 6.31 -32.57
C PRO A 350 -11.06 6.17 -33.88
N ARG A 351 -10.64 6.84 -34.97
CA ARG A 351 -11.11 6.61 -36.35
C ARG A 351 -10.30 5.49 -36.99
N LYS A 352 -11.00 4.51 -37.59
CA LYS A 352 -10.36 3.38 -38.30
C LYS A 352 -9.67 3.77 -39.63
N GLU A 353 -9.98 4.92 -40.20
CA GLU A 353 -9.65 5.22 -41.61
C GLU A 353 -8.64 6.36 -41.82
N SER A 354 -8.08 6.91 -40.73
CA SER A 354 -7.03 7.93 -40.86
C SER A 354 -5.99 7.70 -39.77
N PRO A 355 -4.73 7.42 -40.13
CA PRO A 355 -3.65 7.42 -39.15
C PRO A 355 -3.54 8.84 -38.53
N GLY A 356 -3.82 8.93 -37.22
CA GLY A 356 -3.70 10.17 -36.45
C GLY A 356 -4.98 10.99 -36.22
N GLY A 357 -6.19 10.49 -36.54
CA GLY A 357 -7.41 11.26 -36.31
C GLY A 357 -8.39 10.61 -35.34
N ASN A 358 -8.63 11.21 -34.17
CA ASN A 358 -9.77 10.88 -33.31
C ASN A 358 -10.97 11.76 -33.62
N GLU A 359 -12.15 11.20 -33.45
CA GLU A 359 -13.36 12.02 -33.47
C GLU A 359 -13.63 12.49 -32.02
N MET A 360 -13.54 13.79 -31.83
CA MET A 360 -13.84 14.43 -30.57
C MET A 360 -15.34 14.52 -30.37
N LEU A 361 -15.85 13.95 -29.29
CA LEU A 361 -17.25 14.11 -28.89
C LEU A 361 -17.42 15.31 -27.96
N MET A 362 -16.46 15.58 -27.11
CA MET A 362 -16.53 16.68 -26.14
C MET A 362 -15.12 17.10 -25.65
N SER A 363 -14.95 18.39 -25.43
CA SER A 363 -13.80 18.97 -24.72
C SER A 363 -14.27 19.91 -23.61
N SER A 364 -13.37 20.29 -22.72
CA SER A 364 -13.68 21.26 -21.66
C SER A 364 -14.02 22.67 -22.16
N GLU A 365 -13.74 22.96 -23.43
CA GLU A 365 -14.13 24.22 -24.02
C GLU A 365 -15.65 24.44 -23.97
N GLY A 366 -16.08 25.58 -23.44
CA GLY A 366 -17.48 25.94 -23.30
C GLY A 366 -18.25 25.16 -22.25
N MET A 367 -17.56 24.55 -21.25
CA MET A 367 -18.23 24.07 -20.05
C MET A 367 -18.77 25.25 -19.24
N LYS A 368 -19.96 25.08 -18.69
CA LYS A 368 -20.51 26.02 -17.71
C LYS A 368 -19.89 25.74 -16.34
N CYS A 369 -19.76 26.77 -15.49
CA CYS A 369 -19.19 26.62 -14.16
C CYS A 369 -19.97 27.38 -13.08
N SER A 370 -19.79 26.94 -11.84
CA SER A 370 -20.28 27.59 -10.64
C SER A 370 -19.24 27.41 -9.51
N SER A 371 -19.12 28.37 -8.62
CA SER A 371 -18.35 28.24 -7.37
C SER A 371 -19.15 27.62 -6.23
N GLU A 372 -20.45 27.46 -6.40
CA GLU A 372 -21.35 26.91 -5.40
C GLU A 372 -21.99 25.60 -5.89
N SER A 373 -22.07 24.61 -5.00
CA SER A 373 -22.77 23.38 -5.28
C SER A 373 -24.29 23.59 -5.16
N SER A 374 -25.02 23.09 -6.10
CA SER A 374 -26.49 23.01 -6.05
C SER A 374 -26.93 21.56 -5.97
N LYS A 375 -28.00 21.24 -5.25
CA LYS A 375 -28.51 19.86 -5.14
C LYS A 375 -28.75 19.24 -6.52
N GLY A 376 -28.13 18.08 -6.74
CA GLY A 376 -28.29 17.35 -7.99
C GLY A 376 -27.54 17.94 -9.20
N TRP A 377 -26.62 18.86 -9.01
CA TRP A 377 -25.88 19.58 -10.05
C TRP A 377 -25.19 18.63 -11.09
N HIS A 378 -24.85 17.43 -10.71
CA HIS A 378 -24.20 16.41 -11.55
C HIS A 378 -25.22 15.55 -12.33
N LEU A 379 -26.51 15.68 -12.03
CA LEU A 379 -27.58 14.90 -12.68
C LEU A 379 -27.89 15.45 -14.07
N ARG A 380 -28.37 14.57 -14.96
CA ARG A 380 -28.67 14.89 -16.34
C ARG A 380 -29.70 16.01 -16.52
N ASP A 381 -30.73 16.00 -15.69
CA ASP A 381 -31.89 16.91 -15.80
C ASP A 381 -31.73 18.19 -14.93
N PHE A 382 -30.53 18.48 -14.43
CA PHE A 382 -30.24 19.68 -13.67
C PHE A 382 -30.27 20.91 -14.58
N ASP A 383 -30.96 21.95 -14.14
CA ASP A 383 -31.01 23.25 -14.84
C ASP A 383 -29.78 24.09 -14.51
N ASP A 384 -28.86 24.15 -15.45
CA ASP A 384 -27.63 24.94 -15.37
C ASP A 384 -27.74 26.29 -16.08
N SER A 385 -28.94 26.80 -16.34
CA SER A 385 -29.19 28.08 -17.04
C SER A 385 -28.56 29.28 -16.32
N LYS A 386 -28.42 29.21 -14.99
CA LYS A 386 -27.82 30.24 -14.14
C LYS A 386 -26.29 30.14 -14.00
N TRP A 387 -25.70 29.09 -14.55
CA TRP A 387 -24.24 28.92 -14.50
C TRP A 387 -23.54 29.76 -15.56
N THR A 388 -22.39 30.34 -15.23
CA THR A 388 -21.59 31.12 -16.17
C THR A 388 -20.70 30.23 -17.02
N GLN A 389 -20.15 30.77 -18.10
CA GLN A 389 -19.13 30.06 -18.89
C GLN A 389 -17.82 30.01 -18.12
N SER A 390 -17.12 28.87 -18.15
CA SER A 390 -15.79 28.76 -17.57
C SER A 390 -14.78 29.59 -18.34
N SER A 391 -13.83 30.18 -17.63
CA SER A 391 -12.72 30.95 -18.24
C SER A 391 -11.62 30.01 -18.70
N LYS A 392 -11.09 30.23 -19.90
CA LYS A 392 -9.90 29.52 -20.39
C LYS A 392 -8.65 30.05 -19.70
N LEU A 393 -7.80 29.17 -19.28
CA LEU A 393 -6.52 29.48 -18.65
C LEU A 393 -5.41 29.44 -19.71
N SER A 394 -5.16 30.59 -20.40
CA SER A 394 -4.20 30.70 -21.50
C SER A 394 -2.76 30.36 -21.12
N ASP A 395 -2.37 30.64 -19.88
CA ASP A 395 -0.99 30.46 -19.40
C ASP A 395 -0.81 29.16 -18.56
N PHE A 396 -1.85 28.40 -18.36
CA PHE A 396 -1.80 27.19 -17.53
C PHE A 396 -0.82 26.16 -18.10
N ASN A 397 -0.78 25.98 -19.41
CA ASN A 397 0.18 25.11 -20.09
C ASN A 397 1.63 25.57 -20.00
N LYS A 398 1.90 26.86 -19.71
CA LYS A 398 3.24 27.39 -19.57
C LYS A 398 3.80 27.22 -18.14
N SER A 399 2.94 27.24 -17.14
CA SER A 399 3.33 27.10 -15.72
C SER A 399 3.36 25.66 -15.23
N LEU A 400 2.58 24.77 -15.85
CA LEU A 400 2.57 23.32 -15.62
C LEU A 400 3.04 22.62 -16.90
N ALA A 401 4.28 22.81 -17.31
CA ALA A 401 4.97 21.97 -18.27
C ALA A 401 5.25 20.60 -17.62
N ILE A 402 4.23 19.97 -17.07
CA ILE A 402 4.28 18.59 -16.61
C ILE A 402 4.02 17.75 -17.83
N GLU A 403 5.07 17.22 -18.42
CA GLU A 403 4.96 16.15 -19.41
C GLU A 403 4.36 14.93 -18.72
N ARG A 404 3.23 14.51 -19.21
CA ARG A 404 2.42 13.49 -18.57
C ARG A 404 2.69 12.15 -19.24
N ASN A 405 3.22 11.22 -18.48
CA ASN A 405 3.27 9.81 -18.87
C ASN A 405 1.87 9.21 -18.76
N PHE A 406 1.26 8.85 -19.87
CA PHE A 406 0.00 8.11 -19.88
C PHE A 406 0.30 6.62 -19.91
N PRO A 407 -0.33 5.80 -19.05
CA PRO A 407 -0.28 4.35 -19.22
C PRO A 407 -0.91 4.00 -20.58
N ASP A 408 -0.16 3.28 -21.40
CA ASP A 408 -0.64 2.79 -22.70
C ASP A 408 -1.76 1.75 -22.47
N PRO A 409 -3.01 2.01 -22.90
CA PRO A 409 -4.08 1.02 -22.81
C PRO A 409 -3.78 -0.25 -23.61
N GLY A 410 -2.90 -0.19 -24.61
CA GLY A 410 -2.42 -1.36 -25.35
C GLY A 410 -1.40 -2.20 -24.62
N GLN A 411 -0.64 -1.64 -23.65
CA GLN A 411 0.29 -2.42 -22.81
C GLN A 411 -0.44 -3.28 -21.76
N ILE A 412 -1.67 -2.94 -21.41
CA ILE A 412 -2.51 -3.74 -20.49
C ILE A 412 -2.94 -5.05 -21.18
N THR A 413 -2.98 -5.11 -22.51
CA THR A 413 -3.55 -6.25 -23.25
C THR A 413 -2.54 -7.20 -23.89
N ASN A 414 -1.27 -6.86 -24.04
CA ASN A 414 -0.34 -7.64 -24.87
C ASN A 414 0.83 -8.34 -24.16
N ASP A 415 1.03 -8.16 -22.86
CA ASP A 415 2.03 -8.96 -22.11
C ASP A 415 1.35 -10.05 -21.27
N ALA A 416 0.34 -10.69 -21.84
CA ALA A 416 -0.43 -11.78 -21.26
C ALA A 416 0.29 -13.13 -21.38
N ARG A 417 1.58 -13.19 -21.08
CA ARG A 417 2.15 -14.45 -20.63
C ARG A 417 1.76 -14.59 -19.16
N SER A 418 0.71 -15.39 -18.92
CA SER A 418 0.31 -15.79 -17.58
C SER A 418 1.56 -16.21 -16.78
N LEU A 419 1.65 -15.78 -15.52
CA LEU A 419 2.54 -16.44 -14.57
C LEU A 419 2.29 -17.93 -14.75
N ALA A 420 3.32 -18.70 -15.04
CA ALA A 420 3.24 -20.14 -15.16
C ALA A 420 3.98 -20.79 -13.99
N PRO A 421 3.53 -21.97 -13.52
CA PRO A 421 4.34 -22.73 -12.61
C PRO A 421 5.71 -23.01 -13.26
N PRO A 422 6.79 -23.06 -12.48
CA PRO A 422 8.12 -23.32 -13.02
C PRO A 422 8.14 -24.68 -13.72
N GLU A 423 8.66 -24.73 -14.94
CA GLU A 423 8.92 -25.99 -15.62
C GLU A 423 10.13 -26.68 -14.96
N ILE A 424 9.97 -27.94 -14.64
CA ILE A 424 11.02 -28.81 -14.09
C ILE A 424 11.37 -29.82 -15.17
N GLU A 425 12.48 -29.59 -15.85
CA GLU A 425 13.00 -30.50 -16.88
C GLU A 425 13.22 -31.90 -16.29
N ASP A 426 12.82 -32.94 -17.01
CA ASP A 426 12.83 -34.34 -16.57
C ASP A 426 12.11 -34.60 -15.23
N GLY A 427 11.21 -33.70 -14.83
CA GLY A 427 10.47 -33.76 -13.58
C GLY A 427 9.40 -34.85 -13.56
N LYS A 428 9.35 -35.60 -12.46
CA LYS A 428 8.23 -36.48 -12.12
C LYS A 428 7.03 -35.65 -11.65
N THR A 429 5.83 -36.14 -11.97
CA THR A 429 4.58 -35.49 -11.52
C THR A 429 3.83 -36.45 -10.62
N MET A 430 3.41 -35.96 -9.48
CA MET A 430 2.40 -36.56 -8.60
C MET A 430 1.17 -35.68 -8.58
N GLN A 431 -0.01 -36.30 -8.68
CA GLN A 431 -1.26 -35.54 -8.62
C GLN A 431 -2.27 -36.21 -7.73
N PHE A 432 -3.15 -35.41 -7.16
CA PHE A 432 -4.20 -35.83 -6.28
C PHE A 432 -5.44 -34.97 -6.50
N SER A 433 -6.62 -35.54 -6.66
CA SER A 433 -7.87 -34.79 -6.89
C SER A 433 -8.90 -35.08 -5.81
N ASN A 434 -9.54 -34.01 -5.33
CA ASN A 434 -10.65 -34.06 -4.38
C ASN A 434 -11.53 -32.81 -4.50
N ASP A 435 -12.84 -32.96 -4.43
CA ASP A 435 -13.84 -31.88 -4.39
C ASP A 435 -13.68 -30.82 -5.52
N GLY A 436 -13.33 -31.26 -6.73
CA GLY A 436 -13.13 -30.38 -7.87
C GLY A 436 -11.77 -29.66 -7.89
N LEU A 437 -10.90 -29.95 -6.96
CA LEU A 437 -9.51 -29.49 -6.93
C LEU A 437 -8.55 -30.60 -7.31
N THR A 438 -7.49 -30.25 -8.02
CA THR A 438 -6.37 -31.14 -8.32
C THR A 438 -5.07 -30.54 -7.81
N LEU A 439 -4.45 -31.18 -6.83
CA LEU A 439 -3.10 -30.85 -6.40
C LEU A 439 -2.11 -31.55 -7.34
N VAL A 440 -1.21 -30.77 -7.92
CA VAL A 440 -0.14 -31.25 -8.81
C VAL A 440 1.20 -30.87 -8.20
N LEU A 441 2.02 -31.86 -7.89
CA LEU A 441 3.41 -31.69 -7.45
C LEU A 441 4.33 -32.13 -8.59
N GLN A 442 5.20 -31.24 -9.02
CA GLN A 442 6.29 -31.56 -9.96
C GLN A 442 7.61 -31.54 -9.18
N TYR A 443 8.47 -32.53 -9.42
CA TYR A 443 9.77 -32.62 -8.77
C TYR A 443 10.79 -33.38 -9.63
N GLY A 444 12.03 -32.93 -9.60
CA GLY A 444 13.13 -33.57 -10.32
C GLY A 444 14.46 -32.92 -9.95
N GLY A 445 15.51 -33.71 -9.79
CA GLY A 445 16.81 -33.23 -9.34
C GLY A 445 16.72 -32.54 -7.97
N LYS A 446 17.03 -31.24 -7.92
CA LYS A 446 16.91 -30.39 -6.74
C LYS A 446 15.62 -29.56 -6.74
N ARG A 447 14.87 -29.53 -7.85
CA ARG A 447 13.71 -28.65 -8.02
C ARG A 447 12.41 -29.35 -7.69
N HIS A 448 11.51 -28.63 -7.06
CA HIS A 448 10.12 -29.04 -6.89
C HIS A 448 9.22 -27.81 -6.77
N SER A 449 7.96 -27.97 -7.13
CA SER A 449 6.92 -26.96 -7.04
C SER A 449 5.56 -27.64 -7.00
N PHE A 450 4.59 -27.03 -6.36
CA PHE A 450 3.22 -27.51 -6.37
C PHE A 450 2.25 -26.42 -6.83
N ARG A 451 1.13 -26.88 -7.39
CA ARG A 451 0.00 -26.04 -7.75
C ARG A 451 -1.30 -26.73 -7.45
N VAL A 452 -2.35 -25.93 -7.32
CA VAL A 452 -3.74 -26.42 -7.24
C VAL A 452 -4.50 -25.93 -8.44
N GLU A 453 -5.13 -26.84 -9.15
CA GLU A 453 -6.01 -26.58 -10.28
C GLU A 453 -7.46 -26.72 -9.82
N ASP A 454 -8.27 -25.71 -10.06
CA ASP A 454 -9.70 -25.69 -9.72
C ASP A 454 -10.53 -25.92 -10.98
N SER A 455 -11.18 -27.07 -11.07
CA SER A 455 -12.00 -27.44 -12.23
C SER A 455 -13.31 -26.66 -12.32
N VAL A 456 -13.74 -26.00 -11.24
CA VAL A 456 -14.97 -25.18 -11.18
C VAL A 456 -14.73 -23.77 -11.68
N THR A 457 -13.64 -23.16 -11.22
CA THR A 457 -13.29 -21.78 -11.60
C THR A 457 -12.33 -21.71 -12.78
N HIS A 458 -11.71 -22.81 -13.15
CA HIS A 458 -10.63 -22.93 -14.14
C HIS A 458 -9.37 -22.12 -13.76
N GLU A 459 -9.22 -21.74 -12.47
CA GLU A 459 -8.06 -21.08 -11.96
C GLU A 459 -6.96 -22.07 -11.58
N GLN A 460 -5.72 -21.64 -11.71
CA GLN A 460 -4.54 -22.32 -11.19
C GLN A 460 -3.87 -21.46 -10.11
N TRP A 461 -3.72 -22.03 -8.93
CA TRP A 461 -3.06 -21.42 -7.80
C TRP A 461 -1.71 -22.10 -7.60
N PHE A 462 -0.62 -21.39 -7.76
CA PHE A 462 0.73 -21.95 -7.80
C PHE A 462 1.77 -21.02 -7.20
N MET A 463 2.98 -21.55 -7.04
CA MET A 463 4.18 -20.80 -6.68
C MET A 463 5.01 -20.54 -7.96
N PRO A 464 5.40 -19.30 -8.25
CA PRO A 464 6.21 -18.99 -9.43
C PRO A 464 7.70 -19.36 -9.27
N GLY A 465 8.13 -19.73 -8.08
CA GLY A 465 9.51 -20.03 -7.72
C GLY A 465 9.66 -21.24 -6.80
N PRO A 466 10.75 -21.27 -5.99
CA PRO A 466 10.95 -22.33 -5.00
C PRO A 466 9.85 -22.33 -3.94
N PRO A 467 9.47 -23.46 -3.35
CA PRO A 467 8.41 -23.50 -2.35
C PRO A 467 8.74 -22.76 -1.06
N PHE A 468 10.01 -22.57 -0.73
CA PHE A 468 10.42 -21.83 0.44
C PHE A 468 11.80 -21.17 0.31
N LEU A 469 12.06 -20.19 1.17
CA LEU A 469 13.37 -19.60 1.42
C LEU A 469 13.71 -19.75 2.91
N ILE A 470 14.98 -20.03 3.20
CA ILE A 470 15.55 -20.14 4.53
C ILE A 470 16.41 -18.90 4.76
N ASP A 471 16.12 -18.15 5.86
CA ASP A 471 16.82 -16.92 6.22
C ASP A 471 16.91 -15.90 5.06
N ASP A 472 15.87 -15.86 4.19
CA ASP A 472 15.79 -15.06 2.96
C ASP A 472 16.96 -15.25 1.97
N GLN A 473 17.77 -16.29 2.11
CA GLN A 473 19.00 -16.51 1.33
C GLN A 473 19.07 -17.87 0.60
N LEU A 474 18.68 -18.93 1.27
CA LEU A 474 18.81 -20.29 0.76
C LEU A 474 17.45 -20.81 0.28
N SER A 475 17.38 -21.27 -0.97
CA SER A 475 16.12 -21.73 -1.53
C SER A 475 15.92 -23.23 -1.33
N ALA A 476 14.68 -23.70 -1.44
CA ALA A 476 14.34 -25.11 -1.47
C ALA A 476 15.10 -25.88 -2.55
N TRP A 477 15.50 -25.20 -3.64
CA TRP A 477 16.21 -25.80 -4.79
C TRP A 477 17.71 -25.96 -4.58
N ASP A 478 18.26 -25.48 -3.46
CA ASP A 478 19.65 -25.70 -3.09
C ASP A 478 19.88 -27.05 -2.40
N GLY A 479 18.81 -27.75 -2.03
CA GLY A 479 18.80 -29.10 -1.45
C GLY A 479 18.24 -30.15 -2.40
N GLY A 480 18.44 -31.42 -2.06
CA GLY A 480 17.75 -32.55 -2.70
C GLY A 480 16.31 -32.66 -2.25
N VAL A 481 15.43 -33.27 -3.07
CA VAL A 481 14.02 -33.44 -2.74
C VAL A 481 13.59 -34.89 -2.83
N THR A 482 12.80 -35.36 -1.86
CA THR A 482 12.07 -36.62 -1.88
C THR A 482 10.58 -36.36 -1.71
N CYS A 483 9.77 -37.13 -2.45
CA CYS A 483 8.32 -36.97 -2.44
C CYS A 483 7.68 -38.34 -2.27
N GLU A 484 6.68 -38.45 -1.36
CA GLU A 484 5.94 -39.69 -1.13
C GLU A 484 4.43 -39.41 -1.06
N LYS A 485 3.65 -40.42 -1.50
CA LYS A 485 2.20 -40.36 -1.37
C LYS A 485 1.79 -40.85 0.01
N ILE A 486 1.00 -40.09 0.73
CA ILE A 486 0.51 -40.41 2.08
C ILE A 486 -1.03 -40.30 2.11
N GLY A 487 -1.74 -41.39 2.25
CA GLY A 487 -3.20 -41.32 2.32
C GLY A 487 -3.82 -40.41 1.24
N ASN A 488 -4.46 -39.35 1.69
CA ASN A 488 -5.13 -38.35 0.85
C ASN A 488 -4.21 -37.14 0.50
N GLY A 489 -2.90 -37.29 0.53
CA GLY A 489 -1.99 -36.19 0.29
C GLY A 489 -0.59 -36.61 -0.12
N LEU A 490 0.27 -35.64 -0.09
CA LEU A 490 1.66 -35.73 -0.50
C LEU A 490 2.57 -35.23 0.62
N LYS A 491 3.65 -35.96 0.91
CA LYS A 491 4.73 -35.48 1.78
C LYS A 491 5.95 -35.18 0.95
N VAL A 492 6.53 -34.03 1.20
CA VAL A 492 7.73 -33.52 0.54
C VAL A 492 8.80 -33.26 1.59
N THR A 493 10.01 -33.76 1.34
CA THR A 493 11.17 -33.54 2.20
C THR A 493 12.32 -32.97 1.40
N SER A 494 12.86 -31.84 1.82
CA SER A 494 14.06 -31.20 1.28
C SER A 494 15.21 -31.33 2.27
N SER A 495 16.34 -31.84 1.81
CA SER A 495 17.53 -32.07 2.64
C SER A 495 18.81 -32.01 1.79
N GLY A 496 19.97 -32.15 2.43
CA GLY A 496 21.27 -32.15 1.71
C GLY A 496 21.67 -30.74 1.26
N PHE A 497 21.32 -29.72 2.02
CA PHE A 497 21.77 -28.35 1.79
C PHE A 497 23.25 -28.18 2.13
N GLU A 498 24.07 -27.81 1.14
CA GLU A 498 25.53 -27.67 1.32
C GLU A 498 25.85 -26.60 2.39
N LYS A 499 25.13 -25.48 2.38
CA LYS A 499 25.33 -24.38 3.34
C LYS A 499 24.91 -24.73 4.77
N TYR A 500 23.99 -25.67 4.93
CA TYR A 500 23.44 -26.10 6.23
C TYR A 500 23.41 -27.63 6.34
N PRO A 501 24.59 -28.29 6.54
CA PRO A 501 24.66 -29.74 6.67
C PRO A 501 23.77 -30.24 7.81
N GLY A 502 22.96 -31.28 7.52
CA GLY A 502 22.04 -31.86 8.49
C GLY A 502 20.68 -31.13 8.59
N LEU A 503 20.46 -30.05 7.82
CA LEU A 503 19.15 -29.42 7.72
C LEU A 503 18.19 -30.30 6.91
N SER A 504 17.00 -30.51 7.46
CA SER A 504 15.91 -31.17 6.74
C SER A 504 14.59 -30.45 7.02
N ILE A 505 13.84 -30.17 5.96
CA ILE A 505 12.54 -29.50 5.98
C ILE A 505 11.53 -30.40 5.30
N SER A 506 10.52 -30.82 6.05
CA SER A 506 9.44 -31.66 5.55
C SER A 506 8.10 -30.96 5.66
N TYR A 507 7.24 -31.14 4.68
CA TYR A 507 5.87 -30.63 4.72
C TYR A 507 4.90 -31.57 4.02
N THR A 508 3.64 -31.47 4.42
CA THR A 508 2.54 -32.30 3.93
C THR A 508 1.49 -31.40 3.26
N LEU A 509 0.97 -31.87 2.13
CA LEU A 509 -0.06 -31.21 1.34
C LEU A 509 -1.28 -32.15 1.24
N VAL A 510 -2.46 -31.71 1.71
CA VAL A 510 -3.69 -32.52 1.71
C VAL A 510 -4.85 -31.70 1.15
N LEU A 511 -5.57 -32.25 0.16
CA LEU A 511 -6.82 -31.66 -0.31
C LEU A 511 -8.00 -32.15 0.53
N LYS A 512 -8.78 -31.21 1.08
CA LYS A 512 -9.96 -31.51 1.90
C LYS A 512 -10.96 -30.36 1.89
N ASN A 513 -12.24 -30.65 1.59
CA ASN A 513 -13.35 -29.67 1.66
C ASN A 513 -13.05 -28.39 0.86
N ARG A 514 -12.68 -28.51 -0.40
CA ARG A 514 -12.27 -27.41 -1.30
C ARG A 514 -11.18 -26.52 -0.71
N ALA A 515 -10.23 -27.13 -0.01
CA ALA A 515 -9.06 -26.43 0.52
C ALA A 515 -7.80 -27.30 0.39
N LEU A 516 -6.65 -26.63 0.33
CA LEU A 516 -5.33 -27.23 0.49
C LEU A 516 -4.88 -27.00 1.94
N GLU A 517 -4.73 -28.07 2.70
CA GLU A 517 -4.12 -28.04 4.02
C GLU A 517 -2.62 -28.30 3.89
N VAL A 518 -1.84 -27.37 4.38
CA VAL A 518 -0.38 -27.41 4.35
C VAL A 518 0.10 -27.53 5.78
N THR A 519 0.82 -28.60 6.08
CA THR A 519 1.47 -28.81 7.38
C THR A 519 2.96 -28.82 7.17
N LEU A 520 3.66 -27.89 7.79
CA LEU A 520 5.12 -27.88 7.90
C LEU A 520 5.50 -28.63 9.18
N ASP A 521 6.29 -29.68 9.05
CA ASP A 521 6.76 -30.47 10.18
C ASP A 521 7.82 -29.69 10.98
N PRO A 522 8.11 -30.08 12.24
CA PRO A 522 9.24 -29.56 12.99
C PRO A 522 10.54 -29.71 12.18
N ILE A 523 11.36 -28.67 12.18
CA ILE A 523 12.58 -28.63 11.38
C ILE A 523 13.67 -29.46 12.04
N GLN A 524 14.36 -30.28 11.26
CA GLN A 524 15.61 -30.90 11.68
C GLN A 524 16.72 -29.86 11.48
N PHE A 525 17.23 -29.33 12.56
CA PHE A 525 18.25 -28.29 12.58
C PHE A 525 19.66 -28.85 12.29
N PRO A 526 20.52 -28.07 11.60
CA PRO A 526 21.96 -28.32 11.58
C PRO A 526 22.54 -28.32 13.00
N ALA A 527 23.69 -28.96 13.17
CA ALA A 527 24.30 -29.09 14.50
C ALA A 527 24.67 -27.72 15.12
N ASP A 528 25.12 -26.81 14.29
CA ASP A 528 25.67 -25.50 14.64
C ASP A 528 24.63 -24.35 14.65
N LYS A 529 23.41 -24.64 14.22
CA LYS A 529 22.37 -23.60 14.06
C LYS A 529 21.28 -23.78 15.11
N LYS A 530 20.95 -22.67 15.81
CA LYS A 530 19.92 -22.66 16.86
C LYS A 530 18.60 -22.05 16.39
N ASN A 531 18.68 -21.09 15.47
CA ASN A 531 17.52 -20.33 14.98
C ASN A 531 17.52 -20.30 13.46
N LEU A 532 16.35 -20.29 12.88
CA LEU A 532 16.14 -20.00 11.46
C LEU A 532 14.77 -19.41 11.20
N THR A 533 14.65 -18.69 10.09
CA THR A 533 13.37 -18.25 9.55
C THR A 533 13.07 -18.98 8.24
N LEU A 534 11.80 -19.26 7.99
CA LEU A 534 11.34 -19.95 6.81
C LEU A 534 10.15 -19.20 6.18
N SER A 535 10.36 -18.66 4.99
CA SER A 535 9.29 -18.14 4.15
C SER A 535 8.61 -19.29 3.44
N PHE A 536 7.41 -19.72 3.89
CA PHE A 536 6.72 -20.92 3.36
C PHE A 536 5.21 -20.90 3.61
N PRO A 537 4.35 -21.29 2.65
CA PRO A 537 4.66 -21.49 1.22
C PRO A 537 5.02 -20.15 0.54
N LEU A 538 6.14 -20.14 -0.19
CA LEU A 538 6.65 -18.93 -0.80
C LEU A 538 5.79 -18.54 -2.01
N ASP A 539 5.24 -17.31 -1.98
CA ASP A 539 4.49 -16.71 -3.09
C ASP A 539 3.34 -17.58 -3.63
N PHE A 540 2.76 -18.47 -2.81
CA PHE A 540 1.63 -19.28 -3.24
C PHE A 540 0.40 -18.41 -3.51
N GLY A 541 -0.19 -18.58 -4.69
CA GLY A 541 -1.30 -17.76 -5.14
C GLY A 541 -0.90 -16.37 -5.63
N ALA A 542 0.37 -16.16 -5.94
CA ALA A 542 0.89 -14.93 -6.50
C ALA A 542 0.20 -14.54 -7.80
N SER A 543 0.11 -13.22 -8.04
CA SER A 543 -0.44 -12.61 -9.25
C SER A 543 0.52 -11.63 -9.86
N ARG A 544 0.30 -11.27 -11.13
CA ARG A 544 1.06 -10.20 -11.78
C ARG A 544 0.47 -8.84 -11.44
N ALA A 545 1.34 -7.83 -11.33
CA ALA A 545 0.90 -6.46 -11.40
C ALA A 545 0.28 -6.20 -12.80
N GLY A 546 -0.89 -5.56 -12.81
CA GLY A 546 -1.66 -5.33 -14.02
C GLY A 546 -2.75 -6.39 -14.31
N GLU A 547 -2.76 -7.53 -13.61
CA GLU A 547 -3.93 -8.42 -13.62
C GLU A 547 -5.11 -7.80 -12.86
N GLU A 548 -6.33 -8.18 -13.25
CA GLU A 548 -7.52 -7.78 -12.50
C GLU A 548 -7.54 -8.51 -11.15
N GLY A 549 -7.44 -7.75 -10.06
CA GLY A 549 -7.51 -8.28 -8.72
C GLY A 549 -6.67 -7.54 -7.69
N TYR A 550 -6.50 -8.14 -6.52
CA TYR A 550 -5.79 -7.54 -5.40
C TYR A 550 -5.38 -8.56 -4.34
N LEU A 551 -4.39 -8.18 -3.53
CA LEU A 551 -4.03 -8.88 -2.29
C LEU A 551 -4.81 -8.31 -1.13
N VAL A 552 -5.06 -9.17 -0.14
CA VAL A 552 -5.60 -8.80 1.17
C VAL A 552 -4.61 -9.24 2.22
N SER A 553 -4.19 -8.33 3.08
CA SER A 553 -3.28 -8.61 4.18
C SER A 553 -3.71 -7.86 5.44
N SER A 554 -3.53 -8.49 6.58
CA SER A 554 -3.83 -7.96 7.90
C SER A 554 -2.58 -7.44 8.64
N ILE A 555 -1.52 -7.13 7.90
CA ILE A 555 -0.30 -6.56 8.50
C ILE A 555 -0.62 -5.20 9.09
N GLY A 556 -0.48 -5.07 10.40
CA GLY A 556 -0.75 -3.83 11.14
C GLY A 556 0.33 -3.49 12.15
N ASN A 557 0.23 -2.31 12.73
CA ASN A 557 0.91 -1.93 13.97
C ASN A 557 -0.10 -2.03 15.11
N TYR A 558 0.34 -1.87 16.35
CA TYR A 558 -0.49 -1.87 17.58
C TYR A 558 -1.79 -1.07 17.48
N ASP A 559 -1.83 -0.05 16.64
CA ASP A 559 -2.94 0.88 16.52
C ASP A 559 -3.84 0.66 15.30
N ALA A 560 -3.61 -0.40 14.52
CA ALA A 560 -4.36 -0.63 13.30
C ALA A 560 -4.59 -2.09 12.99
N ARG A 561 -5.78 -2.49 13.26
CA ARG A 561 -6.24 -3.87 13.08
C ARG A 561 -6.98 -4.13 11.83
N GLU A 562 -7.30 -3.09 11.13
CA GLU A 562 -7.99 -3.24 9.88
C GLU A 562 -7.03 -3.78 8.82
N GLY A 563 -7.58 -4.51 7.89
CA GLY A 563 -6.78 -5.04 6.78
C GLY A 563 -6.51 -4.01 5.71
N ARG A 564 -5.63 -4.39 4.80
CA ARG A 564 -5.33 -3.60 3.62
C ARG A 564 -5.54 -4.40 2.35
N MET A 565 -6.06 -3.72 1.37
CA MET A 565 -6.21 -4.21 0.02
C MET A 565 -5.13 -3.57 -0.86
N PHE A 566 -4.38 -4.41 -1.56
CA PHE A 566 -3.34 -3.98 -2.50
C PHE A 566 -3.73 -4.40 -3.89
N SER A 567 -4.21 -3.47 -4.71
CA SER A 567 -4.54 -3.73 -6.11
C SER A 567 -3.28 -4.14 -6.89
N PHE A 568 -3.40 -5.08 -7.81
CA PHE A 568 -2.31 -5.46 -8.71
C PHE A 568 -1.93 -4.35 -9.68
N GLY A 569 -2.85 -3.42 -9.95
CA GLY A 569 -2.63 -2.23 -10.76
C GLY A 569 -2.25 -0.99 -9.95
N MET A 570 -1.96 -1.12 -8.64
CA MET A 570 -1.61 0.04 -7.83
C MET A 570 -0.31 0.67 -8.31
N ASP A 571 -0.39 1.95 -8.54
CA ASP A 571 0.72 2.80 -8.90
C ASP A 571 1.69 2.91 -7.71
N CYS A 572 2.88 2.33 -7.87
CA CYS A 572 3.95 2.42 -6.87
C CYS A 572 4.48 3.86 -6.73
N GLU A 573 4.24 4.74 -7.69
CA GLU A 573 4.67 6.13 -7.65
C GLU A 573 4.01 6.93 -6.53
N ARG A 574 2.75 6.63 -6.20
CA ARG A 574 2.04 7.27 -5.08
C ARG A 574 2.79 7.15 -3.75
N TYR A 575 3.63 6.14 -3.61
CA TYR A 575 4.38 5.86 -2.38
C TYR A 575 5.88 6.12 -2.50
N LYS A 576 6.32 6.78 -3.58
CA LYS A 576 7.73 7.15 -3.84
C LYS A 576 8.71 5.97 -3.80
N ASN A 577 8.24 4.75 -4.05
CA ASN A 577 9.09 3.58 -4.16
C ASN A 577 8.91 2.91 -5.53
N PRO A 578 9.69 3.31 -6.55
CA PRO A 578 9.58 2.82 -7.94
C PRO A 578 9.90 1.33 -8.08
N GLU A 579 10.57 0.72 -7.12
CA GLU A 579 10.92 -0.71 -7.12
C GLU A 579 9.78 -1.62 -6.61
N GLY A 580 8.60 -1.06 -6.36
CA GLY A 580 7.54 -1.72 -5.63
C GLY A 580 7.70 -1.54 -4.12
N PHE A 581 6.93 -2.27 -3.34
CA PHE A 581 7.05 -2.23 -1.89
C PHE A 581 7.05 -3.64 -1.30
N GLU A 582 7.71 -3.75 -0.19
CA GLU A 582 7.65 -4.88 0.71
C GLU A 582 7.15 -4.39 2.07
N ILE A 583 6.08 -4.99 2.56
CA ILE A 583 5.63 -4.80 3.93
C ILE A 583 5.82 -6.11 4.66
N ARG A 584 6.55 -6.07 5.75
CA ARG A 584 6.74 -7.18 6.65
C ARG A 584 6.30 -6.78 8.05
N GLY A 585 5.64 -7.69 8.74
CA GLY A 585 5.24 -7.47 10.12
C GLY A 585 4.27 -8.52 10.63
N GLU A 586 3.97 -8.40 11.91
CA GLU A 586 3.00 -9.25 12.58
C GLU A 586 1.61 -9.05 11.97
N ALA A 587 0.88 -10.13 11.83
CA ALA A 587 -0.49 -10.10 11.38
C ALA A 587 -1.43 -9.88 12.57
N THR A 588 -2.36 -8.95 12.42
CA THR A 588 -3.41 -8.71 13.42
C THR A 588 -4.52 -9.77 13.37
N LEU A 589 -4.72 -10.36 12.21
CA LEU A 589 -5.61 -11.48 11.96
C LEU A 589 -4.83 -12.59 11.25
N PRO A 590 -4.96 -13.86 11.65
CA PRO A 590 -4.21 -14.96 11.07
C PRO A 590 -4.80 -15.44 9.74
N PHE A 591 -5.13 -14.51 8.86
CA PHE A 591 -5.50 -14.82 7.48
C PHE A 591 -5.08 -13.71 6.52
N PHE A 592 -4.89 -14.09 5.28
CA PHE A 592 -4.58 -13.24 4.14
C PHE A 592 -5.11 -13.88 2.86
N GLY A 593 -4.99 -13.23 1.72
CA GLY A 593 -5.42 -13.87 0.49
C GLY A 593 -5.24 -13.06 -0.78
N THR A 594 -5.61 -13.69 -1.87
CA THR A 594 -5.53 -13.15 -3.23
C THR A 594 -6.91 -13.23 -3.90
N VAL A 595 -7.33 -12.15 -4.52
CA VAL A 595 -8.50 -12.10 -5.42
C VAL A 595 -7.99 -11.97 -6.85
N ARG A 596 -8.43 -12.86 -7.75
CA ARG A 596 -8.20 -12.79 -9.20
C ARG A 596 -9.53 -12.85 -9.90
N ARG A 597 -9.87 -11.86 -10.72
CA ARG A 597 -11.11 -11.85 -11.53
C ARG A 597 -12.38 -12.26 -10.77
N ARG A 598 -12.45 -12.05 -9.45
CA ARG A 598 -13.48 -12.48 -8.50
C ARG A 598 -13.30 -13.87 -7.86
N HIS A 599 -12.33 -14.69 -8.29
CA HIS A 599 -12.01 -15.95 -7.62
C HIS A 599 -11.04 -15.67 -6.46
N LEU A 600 -11.16 -16.41 -5.38
CA LEU A 600 -10.40 -16.15 -4.17
C LEU A 600 -9.58 -17.36 -3.74
N CYS A 601 -8.35 -17.06 -3.28
CA CYS A 601 -7.55 -17.96 -2.47
C CYS A 601 -7.37 -17.32 -1.10
N VAL A 602 -7.95 -17.90 -0.07
CA VAL A 602 -7.87 -17.43 1.32
C VAL A 602 -6.95 -18.35 2.10
N ALA A 603 -5.85 -17.82 2.59
CA ALA A 603 -4.93 -18.52 3.49
C ALA A 603 -5.33 -18.23 4.94
N ILE A 604 -5.57 -19.25 5.73
CA ILE A 604 -5.87 -19.19 7.16
C ILE A 604 -4.76 -19.92 7.90
N ILE A 605 -4.08 -19.26 8.82
CA ILE A 605 -3.15 -19.87 9.76
C ILE A 605 -3.99 -20.53 10.84
N THR A 606 -3.95 -21.87 10.89
CA THR A 606 -4.85 -22.65 11.75
C THR A 606 -4.24 -23.02 13.08
N ASP A 607 -2.96 -22.69 13.30
CA ASP A 607 -2.30 -22.82 14.61
C ASP A 607 -3.04 -22.01 15.68
N PHE A 608 -3.06 -22.52 16.89
CA PHE A 608 -3.65 -21.81 18.01
C PHE A 608 -2.75 -21.84 19.25
N PRO A 609 -2.45 -20.67 19.80
CA PRO A 609 -2.55 -19.36 19.19
C PRO A 609 -1.64 -19.23 17.95
N ALA A 610 -2.05 -18.42 16.99
CA ALA A 610 -1.26 -18.11 15.81
C ALA A 610 -0.22 -17.02 16.17
N VAL A 611 0.97 -17.47 16.51
CA VAL A 611 2.13 -16.66 16.91
C VAL A 611 3.41 -17.21 16.29
N ASP A 612 4.53 -16.53 16.47
CA ASP A 612 5.84 -16.90 15.93
C ASP A 612 5.88 -16.89 14.40
N TYR A 613 5.13 -15.97 13.79
CA TYR A 613 5.17 -15.72 12.34
C TYR A 613 4.94 -14.25 12.03
N GLU A 614 5.41 -13.86 10.87
CA GLU A 614 5.12 -12.57 10.23
C GLU A 614 4.50 -12.81 8.87
N LEU A 615 3.79 -11.83 8.35
CA LEU A 615 3.40 -11.79 6.94
C LEU A 615 4.34 -10.87 6.17
N LYS A 616 4.71 -11.30 4.98
CA LYS A 616 5.46 -10.52 4.00
C LYS A 616 4.55 -10.31 2.80
N THR A 617 4.06 -9.08 2.63
CA THR A 617 3.29 -8.70 1.43
C THR A 617 4.20 -7.95 0.48
N LEU A 618 4.24 -8.43 -0.75
CA LEU A 618 5.19 -8.02 -1.76
C LEU A 618 4.43 -7.57 -3.01
N VAL A 619 4.76 -6.37 -3.49
CA VAL A 619 4.44 -5.92 -4.85
C VAL A 619 5.77 -5.55 -5.47
N ARG A 620 6.42 -6.47 -6.14
CA ARG A 620 7.83 -6.36 -6.56
C ARG A 620 8.09 -6.97 -7.91
N GLN A 621 9.11 -6.47 -8.58
CA GLN A 621 9.76 -7.20 -9.65
C GLN A 621 10.62 -8.32 -9.04
N ASN A 622 10.40 -9.57 -9.46
CA ASN A 622 11.18 -10.69 -8.95
C ASN A 622 12.57 -10.71 -9.61
N SER A 623 13.60 -10.96 -8.81
CA SER A 623 14.97 -11.20 -9.25
C SER A 623 15.14 -12.41 -10.19
N ASN A 624 14.14 -13.26 -10.33
CA ASN A 624 14.12 -14.46 -11.19
C ASN A 624 13.49 -14.20 -12.57
N GLY A 625 13.42 -12.95 -13.01
CA GLY A 625 12.94 -12.61 -14.37
C GLY A 625 11.43 -12.50 -14.53
N TYR A 626 10.65 -12.65 -13.45
CA TYR A 626 9.19 -12.42 -13.49
C TYR A 626 8.90 -10.93 -13.31
N LYS A 627 8.30 -10.32 -14.31
CA LYS A 627 7.87 -8.91 -14.25
C LYS A 627 6.76 -8.78 -13.22
N ARG A 628 7.00 -8.01 -12.15
CA ARG A 628 6.06 -7.57 -11.11
C ARG A 628 5.19 -8.68 -10.48
N LEU A 629 5.72 -9.29 -9.44
CA LEU A 629 5.03 -10.27 -8.61
C LEU A 629 4.27 -9.57 -7.47
N CYS A 630 3.01 -9.95 -7.29
CA CYS A 630 2.20 -9.56 -6.13
C CYS A 630 1.88 -10.82 -5.31
N SER A 631 2.30 -10.86 -4.06
CA SER A 631 2.10 -12.01 -3.19
C SER A 631 2.04 -11.64 -1.72
N THR A 632 1.49 -12.55 -0.90
CA THR A 632 1.63 -12.53 0.55
C THR A 632 2.13 -13.89 1.01
N THR A 633 3.22 -13.89 1.77
CA THR A 633 3.92 -15.09 2.25
C THR A 633 4.04 -15.06 3.77
N PRO A 634 3.69 -16.13 4.48
CA PRO A 634 4.02 -16.25 5.90
C PRO A 634 5.50 -16.57 6.10
N ILE A 635 6.13 -15.92 7.07
CA ILE A 635 7.50 -16.15 7.50
C ILE A 635 7.44 -16.72 8.91
N TRP A 636 7.88 -17.96 9.04
CA TRP A 636 7.91 -18.67 10.31
C TRP A 636 9.25 -18.54 11.01
N SER A 637 9.21 -18.29 12.31
CA SER A 637 10.39 -18.32 13.16
C SER A 637 10.49 -19.65 13.90
N PHE A 638 11.69 -20.26 13.87
CA PHE A 638 11.99 -21.52 14.56
C PHE A 638 13.21 -21.35 15.45
N GLU A 639 13.12 -21.96 16.62
CA GLU A 639 14.21 -22.06 17.58
C GLU A 639 14.34 -23.51 18.04
N LYS A 640 15.54 -24.13 17.85
CA LYS A 640 15.78 -25.57 17.95
C LYS A 640 15.22 -26.20 19.21
N ASP A 641 15.52 -25.61 20.36
CA ASP A 641 15.22 -26.18 21.67
C ASP A 641 13.98 -25.55 22.33
N ARG A 642 13.28 -24.60 21.65
CA ARG A 642 12.23 -23.80 22.27
C ARG A 642 10.97 -23.66 21.40
N VAL A 643 11.14 -23.30 20.14
CA VAL A 643 10.03 -23.02 19.21
C VAL A 643 10.23 -23.83 17.94
N ASN A 644 10.18 -25.17 18.07
CA ASN A 644 10.30 -26.08 16.93
C ASN A 644 9.12 -27.05 16.90
N GLN A 645 8.00 -26.56 16.41
CA GLN A 645 6.74 -27.31 16.30
C GLN A 645 6.15 -27.20 14.90
N SER A 646 5.21 -28.09 14.57
CA SER A 646 4.50 -28.01 13.28
C SER A 646 3.80 -26.68 13.10
N ARG A 647 3.69 -26.24 11.85
CA ARG A 647 2.96 -25.05 11.41
C ARG A 647 1.88 -25.45 10.41
N HIS A 648 0.74 -24.80 10.48
CA HIS A 648 -0.42 -25.20 9.68
C HIS A 648 -1.04 -23.99 8.97
N VAL A 649 -1.19 -24.11 7.66
CA VAL A 649 -1.89 -23.13 6.84
C VAL A 649 -2.93 -23.84 6.00
N ARG A 650 -4.15 -23.33 5.98
CA ARG A 650 -5.25 -23.80 5.15
C ARG A 650 -5.52 -22.79 4.03
N TYR A 651 -5.32 -23.17 2.79
CA TYR A 651 -5.71 -22.41 1.62
C TYR A 651 -7.08 -22.83 1.14
N GLN A 652 -8.09 -22.00 1.32
CA GLN A 652 -9.45 -22.24 0.88
C GLN A 652 -9.71 -21.51 -0.43
N PHE A 653 -10.29 -22.23 -1.40
CA PHE A 653 -10.61 -21.70 -2.73
C PHE A 653 -12.09 -21.43 -2.84
N LEU A 654 -12.46 -20.17 -3.16
CA LEU A 654 -13.84 -19.71 -3.27
C LEU A 654 -14.10 -19.25 -4.70
N GLU A 655 -15.28 -19.59 -5.23
CA GLU A 655 -15.64 -19.36 -6.62
C GLU A 655 -15.80 -17.87 -6.96
N LYS A 656 -16.25 -17.09 -5.99
CA LYS A 656 -16.49 -15.65 -6.20
C LYS A 656 -16.49 -14.88 -4.89
N GLY A 657 -16.16 -13.61 -4.99
CA GLY A 657 -16.24 -12.66 -3.87
C GLY A 657 -15.03 -11.73 -3.80
N GLY A 658 -14.79 -11.19 -2.63
CA GLY A 658 -13.72 -10.26 -2.34
C GLY A 658 -13.24 -10.40 -0.88
N TYR A 659 -12.63 -9.34 -0.35
CA TYR A 659 -12.15 -9.31 1.04
C TYR A 659 -13.25 -9.59 2.08
N VAL A 660 -14.51 -9.28 1.75
CA VAL A 660 -15.68 -9.57 2.62
C VAL A 660 -15.85 -11.07 2.78
N GLU A 661 -15.80 -11.83 1.68
CA GLU A 661 -15.92 -13.29 1.70
C GLU A 661 -14.72 -13.96 2.35
N MET A 662 -13.51 -13.36 2.25
CA MET A 662 -12.34 -13.82 2.99
C MET A 662 -12.56 -13.70 4.51
N ALA A 663 -13.03 -12.54 4.97
CA ALA A 663 -13.34 -12.32 6.39
C ALA A 663 -14.44 -13.27 6.89
N LYS A 664 -15.48 -13.52 6.07
CA LYS A 664 -16.55 -14.50 6.39
C LYS A 664 -16.01 -15.92 6.45
N ALA A 665 -15.10 -16.31 5.56
CA ALA A 665 -14.46 -17.61 5.60
C ALA A 665 -13.68 -17.82 6.90
N TYR A 666 -12.95 -16.79 7.33
CA TYR A 666 -12.23 -16.81 8.60
C TYR A 666 -13.18 -16.82 9.81
N ARG A 667 -14.24 -16.02 9.83
CA ARG A 667 -15.28 -16.05 10.88
C ARG A 667 -15.90 -17.46 10.99
N LYS A 668 -16.24 -18.08 9.86
CA LYS A 668 -16.76 -19.46 9.82
C LYS A 668 -15.76 -20.47 10.39
N PHE A 669 -14.48 -20.31 10.13
CA PHE A 669 -13.43 -21.12 10.73
C PHE A 669 -13.42 -20.96 12.25
N LEU A 670 -13.46 -19.74 12.79
CA LEU A 670 -13.54 -19.47 14.23
C LEU A 670 -14.77 -20.13 14.87
N MET A 671 -15.93 -20.03 14.23
CA MET A 671 -17.16 -20.68 14.69
C MET A 671 -16.99 -22.21 14.74
N SER A 672 -16.37 -22.80 13.71
CA SER A 672 -16.16 -24.26 13.63
C SER A 672 -15.18 -24.80 14.67
N THR A 673 -14.33 -23.93 15.22
CA THR A 673 -13.35 -24.25 16.27
C THR A 673 -13.81 -23.88 17.68
N GLY A 674 -15.04 -23.33 17.83
CA GLY A 674 -15.58 -22.88 19.11
C GLY A 674 -14.93 -21.62 19.68
N ARG A 675 -14.20 -20.87 18.86
CA ARG A 675 -13.50 -19.63 19.23
C ARG A 675 -14.27 -18.35 18.91
N TYR A 676 -15.52 -18.47 18.59
CA TYR A 676 -16.40 -17.34 18.28
C TYR A 676 -17.70 -17.46 19.05
N ALA A 677 -18.00 -16.49 19.88
CA ALA A 677 -19.29 -16.33 20.54
C ALA A 677 -19.84 -14.95 20.19
N THR A 678 -21.09 -14.88 19.80
CA THR A 678 -21.78 -13.61 19.56
C THR A 678 -21.89 -12.80 20.87
N LEU A 679 -21.92 -11.50 20.75
CA LEU A 679 -22.12 -10.62 21.90
C LEU A 679 -23.46 -10.90 22.60
N ARG A 680 -24.48 -11.34 21.87
CA ARG A 680 -25.80 -11.75 22.43
C ARG A 680 -25.67 -12.99 23.30
N GLU A 681 -24.90 -13.98 22.89
CA GLU A 681 -24.60 -15.16 23.72
C GLU A 681 -23.82 -14.79 24.96
N ARG A 682 -22.84 -13.88 24.84
CA ARG A 682 -22.04 -13.37 25.97
C ARG A 682 -22.90 -12.63 26.99
N VAL A 683 -23.76 -11.71 26.53
CA VAL A 683 -24.69 -10.98 27.40
C VAL A 683 -25.66 -11.92 28.08
N LYS A 684 -26.15 -12.97 27.41
CA LYS A 684 -27.01 -13.98 28.03
C LYS A 684 -26.29 -14.75 29.14
N GLN A 685 -25.01 -15.07 28.94
CA GLN A 685 -24.20 -15.78 29.94
C GLN A 685 -23.79 -14.83 31.08
N ARG A 686 -23.48 -13.60 30.76
CA ARG A 686 -22.96 -12.56 31.68
C ARG A 686 -23.67 -11.23 31.44
N PRO A 687 -24.80 -10.98 32.15
CA PRO A 687 -25.60 -9.78 31.91
C PRO A 687 -24.86 -8.47 32.09
N VAL A 688 -23.80 -8.43 32.90
CA VAL A 688 -22.97 -7.23 33.10
C VAL A 688 -22.30 -6.76 31.81
N SER A 689 -21.99 -7.65 30.87
CA SER A 689 -21.43 -7.30 29.56
C SER A 689 -22.38 -6.39 28.75
N ASN A 690 -23.72 -6.39 29.06
CA ASN A 690 -24.65 -5.50 28.42
C ASN A 690 -24.41 -4.01 28.74
N LEU A 691 -23.70 -3.69 29.81
CA LEU A 691 -23.35 -2.30 30.15
C LEU A 691 -22.45 -1.66 29.06
N SER A 692 -21.65 -2.47 28.38
CA SER A 692 -20.75 -2.03 27.30
C SER A 692 -21.43 -1.93 25.92
N VAL A 693 -22.55 -2.62 25.73
CA VAL A 693 -23.27 -2.66 24.44
C VAL A 693 -23.85 -1.29 24.12
N ASN A 694 -23.47 -0.70 22.98
CA ASN A 694 -23.87 0.64 22.52
C ASN A 694 -23.61 1.79 23.52
N ALA A 695 -22.71 1.58 24.46
CA ALA A 695 -22.31 2.62 25.40
C ALA A 695 -21.31 3.59 24.75
N SER A 696 -21.32 4.83 25.20
CA SER A 696 -20.22 5.77 25.02
C SER A 696 -19.21 5.56 26.15
N PHE A 697 -17.93 5.51 25.80
CA PHE A 697 -16.87 5.29 26.77
C PHE A 697 -16.17 6.60 27.11
N PHE A 698 -15.98 6.86 28.40
CA PHE A 698 -15.28 8.04 28.89
C PHE A 698 -14.08 7.60 29.70
N TRP A 699 -12.89 8.02 29.27
CA TRP A 699 -11.62 7.68 29.90
C TRP A 699 -10.95 8.92 30.48
N GLY A 700 -10.44 8.81 31.67
CA GLY A 700 -9.68 9.89 32.29
C GLY A 700 -9.22 9.61 33.71
N ALA A 701 -8.28 10.44 34.19
CA ALA A 701 -7.76 10.40 35.54
C ALA A 701 -8.50 11.44 36.42
N TYR A 702 -9.39 10.98 37.27
CA TYR A 702 -10.22 11.86 38.12
C TYR A 702 -10.27 11.43 39.56
N SER A 703 -10.63 12.38 40.41
CA SER A 703 -11.05 12.13 41.77
C SER A 703 -12.38 11.35 41.80
N LEU A 704 -12.45 10.26 42.52
CA LEU A 704 -13.67 9.46 42.64
C LEU A 704 -14.82 10.29 43.21
N SER A 705 -14.56 11.32 44.02
CA SER A 705 -15.54 12.22 44.57
C SER A 705 -16.28 13.07 43.52
N GLU A 706 -15.66 13.34 42.36
CA GLU A 706 -16.25 14.14 41.27
C GLU A 706 -17.10 13.29 40.30
N MET A 707 -16.92 11.99 40.27
CA MET A 707 -17.56 11.08 39.35
C MET A 707 -19.10 11.08 39.44
N PRO A 708 -19.74 11.07 40.62
CA PRO A 708 -21.21 11.13 40.73
C PRO A 708 -21.82 12.35 40.04
N ALA A 709 -21.22 13.52 40.21
CA ALA A 709 -21.69 14.76 39.59
C ALA A 709 -21.50 14.72 38.06
N PHE A 710 -20.37 14.19 37.59
CA PHE A 710 -20.15 14.01 36.18
C PHE A 710 -21.17 13.05 35.54
N MET A 711 -21.45 11.89 36.16
CA MET A 711 -22.46 10.95 35.68
C MET A 711 -23.85 11.57 35.62
N ALA A 712 -24.24 12.35 36.62
CA ALA A 712 -25.50 13.09 36.62
C ALA A 712 -25.60 14.07 35.44
N LYS A 713 -24.51 14.82 35.17
CA LYS A 713 -24.43 15.74 34.03
C LYS A 713 -24.52 15.00 32.67
N LEU A 714 -23.88 13.83 32.53
CA LEU A 714 -24.05 13.01 31.32
C LEU A 714 -25.53 12.64 31.10
N LYS A 715 -26.21 12.22 32.16
CA LYS A 715 -27.63 11.81 32.11
C LYS A 715 -28.55 12.98 31.74
N GLU A 716 -28.33 14.13 32.32
CA GLU A 716 -29.08 15.39 32.02
C GLU A 716 -28.91 15.79 30.54
N ASN A 717 -27.75 15.57 29.96
CA ASN A 717 -27.48 15.86 28.54
C ASN A 717 -27.98 14.76 27.58
N GLY A 718 -28.64 13.73 28.09
CA GLY A 718 -29.27 12.69 27.29
C GLY A 718 -28.32 11.56 26.86
N VAL A 719 -27.16 11.41 27.50
CA VAL A 719 -26.31 10.23 27.32
C VAL A 719 -26.94 9.10 28.13
N ASN A 720 -27.69 8.23 27.47
CA ASN A 720 -28.50 7.22 28.15
C ASN A 720 -27.68 6.00 28.59
N LYS A 721 -26.53 5.73 27.96
CA LYS A 721 -25.69 4.59 28.23
C LYS A 721 -24.21 4.98 28.14
N ALA A 722 -23.48 4.77 29.21
CA ALA A 722 -22.08 5.13 29.31
C ALA A 722 -21.28 4.09 30.10
N VAL A 723 -19.99 3.95 29.80
CA VAL A 723 -19.01 3.26 30.62
C VAL A 723 -17.90 4.25 31.00
N LEU A 724 -17.69 4.40 32.30
CA LEU A 724 -16.72 5.31 32.85
C LEU A 724 -15.46 4.53 33.20
N GLN A 725 -14.41 4.77 32.41
CA GLN A 725 -13.10 4.17 32.59
C GLN A 725 -12.25 5.10 33.43
N VAL A 726 -12.02 4.75 34.68
CA VAL A 726 -11.40 5.63 35.66
C VAL A 726 -10.01 5.14 36.02
N ALA A 727 -9.00 5.91 35.63
CA ALA A 727 -7.66 5.82 36.17
C ALA A 727 -7.55 6.85 37.32
N ASN A 728 -7.24 6.42 38.54
CA ASN A 728 -7.09 7.36 39.64
C ASN A 728 -5.80 8.20 39.44
N LYS A 729 -5.96 9.52 39.44
CA LYS A 729 -4.89 10.48 39.11
C LYS A 729 -3.63 10.34 39.97
N ASN A 730 -3.78 9.86 41.21
CA ASN A 730 -2.66 9.73 42.16
C ASN A 730 -2.04 8.32 42.15
N ASP A 731 -2.74 7.32 41.59
CA ASP A 731 -2.26 5.94 41.51
C ASP A 731 -1.61 5.64 40.15
N PHE A 732 -1.79 6.52 39.16
CA PHE A 732 -1.22 6.38 37.82
C PHE A 732 0.26 6.81 37.69
N VAL A 733 0.77 7.59 38.66
CA VAL A 733 2.10 8.16 38.60
C VAL A 733 2.98 7.58 39.71
N GLY A 734 3.53 6.38 39.50
CA GLY A 734 4.69 5.99 40.29
C GLY A 734 4.59 4.76 41.13
N GLY A 735 3.92 3.78 40.72
CA GLY A 735 4.05 2.47 41.31
C GLY A 735 2.75 1.92 41.82
N TRP A 736 2.29 0.99 41.05
CA TRP A 736 1.17 0.16 41.38
C TRP A 736 1.40 -0.50 42.72
N LYS A 737 0.83 0.04 43.80
CA LYS A 737 0.63 -0.70 45.00
C LYS A 737 -0.48 -1.67 44.74
N ARG A 738 -0.16 -2.83 44.21
CA ARG A 738 -1.11 -3.93 44.24
C ARG A 738 -1.50 -4.14 45.67
N TRP A 739 -2.75 -4.15 45.90
CA TRP A 739 -3.49 -4.20 47.11
C TRP A 739 -3.13 -5.40 48.03
N PRO A 740 -2.21 -5.35 48.94
CA PRO A 740 -1.83 -6.53 49.68
C PRO A 740 -2.68 -6.83 50.91
N GLU A 741 -3.26 -5.83 51.49
CA GLU A 741 -4.11 -6.00 52.71
C GLU A 741 -5.36 -5.16 52.63
N GLY A 742 -6.02 -5.27 51.52
CA GLY A 742 -7.23 -4.50 51.27
C GLY A 742 -6.93 -3.29 50.37
N MET A 743 -7.70 -3.21 49.36
CA MET A 743 -7.81 -2.06 48.47
C MET A 743 -7.85 -0.79 49.30
N THR A 744 -6.69 -0.22 49.56
CA THR A 744 -6.60 1.19 49.88
C THR A 744 -5.84 1.84 48.78
N PRO A 745 -6.52 2.43 47.77
CA PRO A 745 -5.92 3.45 46.96
C PRO A 745 -5.24 4.43 47.91
N THR A 746 -4.04 4.84 47.57
CA THR A 746 -3.29 5.80 48.38
C THR A 746 -4.03 7.11 48.60
N SER A 747 -5.10 7.39 47.84
CA SER A 747 -5.87 8.64 47.84
C SER A 747 -7.41 8.50 47.89
N SER A 748 -7.95 7.29 47.86
CA SER A 748 -9.40 7.07 47.85
C SER A 748 -9.79 5.90 48.76
N THR A 749 -10.96 5.98 49.34
CA THR A 749 -11.47 4.95 50.26
C THR A 749 -12.27 3.87 49.52
N LYS A 750 -12.42 2.70 50.12
CA LYS A 750 -13.32 1.64 49.61
C LYS A 750 -14.77 2.17 49.48
N GLU A 751 -15.16 3.11 50.33
CA GLU A 751 -16.48 3.72 50.33
C GLU A 751 -16.68 4.61 49.10
N GLU A 752 -15.66 5.37 48.69
CA GLU A 752 -15.72 6.18 47.46
C GLU A 752 -15.86 5.30 46.23
N PHE A 753 -15.10 4.21 46.12
CA PHE A 753 -15.26 3.25 45.03
C PHE A 753 -16.65 2.62 45.01
N ARG A 754 -17.17 2.20 46.16
CA ARG A 754 -18.51 1.65 46.29
C ARG A 754 -19.57 2.67 45.90
N ASN A 755 -19.44 3.91 46.35
CA ASN A 755 -20.39 5.00 46.03
C ASN A 755 -20.42 5.27 44.50
N VAL A 756 -19.26 5.35 43.85
CA VAL A 756 -19.19 5.54 42.39
C VAL A 756 -19.83 4.36 41.64
N ALA A 757 -19.53 3.14 42.05
CA ALA A 757 -20.13 1.94 41.46
C ALA A 757 -21.66 1.89 41.65
N ASP A 758 -22.15 2.29 42.82
CA ASP A 758 -23.58 2.34 43.14
C ASP A 758 -24.32 3.41 42.35
N VAL A 759 -23.71 4.61 42.21
CA VAL A 759 -24.30 5.69 41.41
C VAL A 759 -24.32 5.30 39.93
N ALA A 760 -23.25 4.72 39.40
CA ALA A 760 -23.19 4.22 38.03
C ALA A 760 -24.32 3.20 37.79
N ARG A 761 -24.47 2.23 38.67
CA ARG A 761 -25.51 1.18 38.60
C ARG A 761 -26.91 1.75 38.62
N LYS A 762 -27.18 2.74 39.51
CA LYS A 762 -28.49 3.44 39.58
C LYS A 762 -28.83 4.18 38.30
N LEU A 763 -27.84 4.72 37.59
CA LEU A 763 -28.03 5.44 36.34
C LEU A 763 -28.05 4.52 35.10
N GLY A 764 -27.77 3.20 35.26
CA GLY A 764 -27.65 2.25 34.17
C GLY A 764 -26.33 2.38 33.43
N TYR A 765 -25.31 2.90 34.07
CA TYR A 765 -23.95 3.08 33.55
C TYR A 765 -23.00 1.97 34.01
N GLY A 766 -21.96 1.72 33.23
CA GLY A 766 -20.82 0.91 33.63
C GLY A 766 -19.77 1.75 34.36
N PHE A 767 -19.30 1.27 35.49
CA PHE A 767 -18.08 1.78 36.13
C PHE A 767 -16.95 0.78 35.85
N SER A 768 -15.88 1.24 35.27
CA SER A 768 -14.75 0.43 34.78
C SER A 768 -13.43 0.98 35.37
N PRO A 769 -13.03 0.50 36.54
CA PRO A 769 -11.71 0.89 37.06
C PRO A 769 -10.62 0.34 36.16
N VAL A 770 -9.53 1.10 36.04
CA VAL A 770 -8.33 0.69 35.30
C VAL A 770 -7.42 -0.07 36.22
N ASP A 771 -7.06 -1.27 35.83
CA ASP A 771 -6.09 -2.12 36.55
C ASP A 771 -5.00 -2.60 35.58
N GLU A 772 -3.84 -2.92 36.11
CA GLU A 772 -2.69 -3.27 35.32
C GLU A 772 -1.89 -4.41 35.99
N PHE A 773 -1.72 -5.51 35.27
CA PHE A 773 -0.98 -6.67 35.75
C PHE A 773 0.38 -6.85 35.05
N THR A 774 0.61 -6.13 33.95
CA THR A 774 1.88 -6.22 33.20
C THR A 774 3.04 -5.53 33.89
N PRO A 775 2.98 -4.20 34.16
CA PRO A 775 4.07 -3.53 34.83
C PRO A 775 3.94 -3.65 36.34
N PHE A 776 5.06 -3.73 37.04
CA PHE A 776 5.14 -3.56 38.47
C PHE A 776 6.40 -2.81 38.87
N ALA A 777 6.28 -1.92 39.85
CA ALA A 777 7.35 -1.04 40.27
C ALA A 777 8.34 -1.74 41.20
N ASP A 778 9.62 -1.38 41.11
CA ASP A 778 10.71 -1.92 41.91
C ASP A 778 10.59 -1.65 43.43
N ARG A 779 9.63 -0.80 43.81
CA ARG A 779 9.34 -0.44 45.23
C ARG A 779 7.96 -0.85 45.69
N GLY A 780 7.23 -1.63 44.89
CA GLY A 780 5.90 -2.14 45.23
C GLY A 780 6.03 -3.22 46.34
N GLN A 781 4.98 -3.39 47.15
CA GLN A 781 4.98 -4.41 48.20
C GLN A 781 5.07 -5.84 47.66
N ASP A 782 4.64 -6.06 46.41
CA ASP A 782 4.72 -7.35 45.72
C ASP A 782 5.96 -7.49 44.84
N TYR A 783 6.86 -6.50 44.88
CA TYR A 783 8.05 -6.54 44.08
C TYR A 783 8.96 -7.70 44.48
N ASP A 784 9.11 -8.61 43.55
CA ASP A 784 10.05 -9.70 43.60
C ASP A 784 10.78 -9.75 42.25
N ALA A 785 12.06 -9.44 42.25
CA ALA A 785 12.91 -9.44 41.09
C ALA A 785 12.89 -10.78 40.31
N SER A 786 12.56 -11.87 41.02
CA SER A 786 12.50 -13.20 40.45
C SER A 786 11.28 -13.41 39.51
N LEU A 787 10.33 -12.46 39.48
CA LEU A 787 9.10 -12.57 38.71
C LEU A 787 9.12 -11.74 37.42
N ARG A 788 10.22 -11.04 37.18
CA ARG A 788 10.38 -10.19 35.98
C ARG A 788 10.45 -11.01 34.70
N ALA A 789 9.84 -10.54 33.66
CA ALA A 789 10.05 -11.08 32.33
C ALA A 789 11.43 -10.69 31.79
N MET A 790 12.18 -11.64 31.32
CA MET A 790 13.57 -11.49 30.86
C MET A 790 13.64 -11.61 29.34
N ARG A 791 14.40 -10.72 28.71
CA ARG A 791 14.75 -10.80 27.28
C ARG A 791 15.84 -11.85 27.04
N ARG A 792 16.04 -12.18 25.76
CA ARG A 792 17.06 -13.15 25.32
C ARG A 792 18.50 -12.76 25.71
N ASP A 793 18.81 -11.48 25.77
CA ASP A 793 20.12 -10.93 26.13
C ASP A 793 20.36 -10.89 27.65
N GLY A 794 19.40 -11.38 28.44
CA GLY A 794 19.45 -11.37 29.90
C GLY A 794 18.94 -10.07 30.54
N SER A 795 18.62 -9.05 29.76
CA SER A 795 17.97 -7.83 30.27
C SER A 795 16.49 -8.08 30.57
N TYR A 796 15.89 -7.24 31.40
CA TYR A 796 14.47 -7.33 31.71
C TYR A 796 13.62 -6.41 30.82
N TYR A 797 12.39 -6.81 30.55
CA TYR A 797 11.40 -5.90 29.98
C TYR A 797 11.05 -4.85 31.02
N ALA A 798 11.15 -3.58 30.65
CA ALA A 798 10.89 -2.45 31.53
C ALA A 798 10.33 -1.25 30.76
N PHE A 799 9.54 -0.41 31.47
CA PHE A 799 9.19 0.95 31.06
C PHE A 799 10.05 1.97 31.81
N GLU A 800 10.17 3.16 31.26
CA GLU A 800 10.69 4.37 31.91
C GLU A 800 11.99 4.18 32.73
N LYS A 801 13.09 4.02 32.06
CA LYS A 801 14.42 3.97 32.68
C LYS A 801 14.55 2.91 33.82
N GLU A 802 14.05 1.72 33.55
CA GLU A 802 14.21 0.55 34.44
C GLU A 802 13.58 0.66 35.82
N LYS A 803 12.60 1.55 36.02
CA LYS A 803 11.90 1.66 37.30
C LYS A 803 10.63 0.82 37.39
N THR A 804 10.09 0.41 36.24
CA THR A 804 8.86 -0.38 36.16
C THR A 804 9.10 -1.57 35.26
N PHE A 805 8.97 -2.78 35.77
CA PHE A 805 9.28 -4.02 35.09
C PHE A 805 8.03 -4.77 34.65
N PHE A 806 8.16 -5.59 33.63
CA PHE A 806 7.08 -6.46 33.21
C PHE A 806 7.06 -7.72 34.06
N LEU A 807 5.93 -7.99 34.66
CA LEU A 807 5.66 -9.27 35.32
C LEU A 807 5.58 -10.37 34.26
N CYS A 808 6.27 -11.50 34.50
CA CYS A 808 6.14 -12.64 33.61
C CYS A 808 4.69 -13.12 33.56
N GLU A 809 4.19 -13.43 32.38
CA GLU A 809 2.79 -13.78 32.14
C GLU A 809 2.32 -14.98 32.99
N SER A 810 3.19 -15.98 33.15
CA SER A 810 2.91 -17.15 33.98
C SER A 810 2.64 -16.84 35.46
N GLN A 811 2.90 -15.62 35.90
CA GLN A 811 2.78 -15.20 37.29
C GLN A 811 1.52 -14.37 37.57
N LYS A 812 0.82 -13.89 36.53
CA LYS A 812 -0.30 -12.95 36.69
C LYS A 812 -1.53 -13.59 37.37
N LEU A 813 -1.85 -14.82 37.01
CA LEU A 813 -3.06 -15.52 37.52
C LEU A 813 -3.10 -15.57 39.05
N ARG A 814 -1.97 -15.86 39.70
CA ARG A 814 -1.92 -15.93 41.19
C ARG A 814 -2.24 -14.60 41.85
N PHE A 815 -1.84 -13.47 41.23
CA PHE A 815 -2.17 -12.14 41.73
C PHE A 815 -3.65 -11.82 41.52
N ALA A 816 -4.20 -12.17 40.37
CA ALA A 816 -5.63 -12.02 40.12
C ALA A 816 -6.48 -12.85 41.10
N GLN A 817 -6.08 -14.07 41.37
CA GLN A 817 -6.78 -14.94 42.32
C GLN A 817 -6.75 -14.39 43.77
N ARG A 818 -5.70 -13.71 44.14
CA ARG A 818 -5.59 -13.04 45.46
C ARG A 818 -6.46 -11.78 45.53
N ASP A 819 -6.42 -10.94 44.50
CA ASP A 819 -6.93 -9.55 44.54
C ASP A 819 -8.36 -9.38 44.04
N LEU A 820 -8.76 -10.03 42.95
CA LEU A 820 -10.04 -9.76 42.31
C LEU A 820 -11.29 -10.13 43.14
N PRO A 821 -11.29 -11.18 43.99
CA PRO A 821 -12.44 -11.41 44.87
C PRO A 821 -12.73 -10.21 45.80
N ARG A 822 -11.69 -9.55 46.28
CA ARG A 822 -11.80 -8.36 47.13
C ARG A 822 -12.27 -7.13 46.36
N VAL A 823 -11.84 -7.01 45.08
CA VAL A 823 -12.33 -5.97 44.19
C VAL A 823 -13.82 -6.14 43.95
N LYS A 824 -14.25 -7.35 43.63
CA LYS A 824 -15.68 -7.66 43.45
C LYS A 824 -16.53 -7.36 44.69
N GLU A 825 -16.05 -7.62 45.89
CA GLU A 825 -16.71 -7.29 47.14
C GLU A 825 -17.01 -5.79 47.29
N VAL A 826 -16.14 -4.93 46.76
CA VAL A 826 -16.27 -3.46 46.86
C VAL A 826 -17.14 -2.90 45.73
N ILE A 827 -16.88 -3.25 44.48
CA ILE A 827 -17.53 -2.61 43.32
C ILE A 827 -18.59 -3.46 42.63
N GLY A 828 -18.66 -4.76 42.97
CA GLY A 828 -19.57 -5.71 42.31
C GLY A 828 -19.04 -6.13 40.90
N GLU A 829 -19.95 -6.75 40.15
CA GLU A 829 -19.65 -7.05 38.73
C GLU A 829 -19.66 -5.77 37.87
N CYS A 830 -18.66 -5.66 36.99
CA CYS A 830 -18.50 -4.48 36.14
C CYS A 830 -17.73 -4.80 34.85
N PRO A 831 -17.76 -3.91 33.85
CA PRO A 831 -16.77 -3.91 32.81
C PRO A 831 -15.40 -3.55 33.43
N TYR A 832 -14.44 -4.46 33.42
CA TYR A 832 -13.15 -4.30 34.09
C TYR A 832 -12.04 -4.03 33.08
N LEU A 833 -11.47 -2.84 33.14
CA LEU A 833 -10.42 -2.43 32.20
C LEU A 833 -9.05 -2.91 32.66
N LEU A 834 -8.44 -3.70 31.82
CA LEU A 834 -7.05 -4.15 31.96
C LEU A 834 -6.19 -3.42 30.96
N ASP A 835 -5.20 -2.67 31.45
CA ASP A 835 -4.28 -1.92 30.60
C ASP A 835 -3.28 -2.86 29.93
N CYS A 836 -3.10 -2.70 28.59
CA CYS A 836 -2.15 -3.42 27.74
C CYS A 836 -2.23 -4.96 27.74
N GLU A 837 -3.23 -5.57 28.39
CA GLU A 837 -3.30 -7.04 28.51
C GLU A 837 -3.78 -7.75 27.23
N GLY A 838 -4.39 -7.02 26.31
CA GLY A 838 -4.87 -7.57 25.04
C GLY A 838 -3.85 -7.62 23.91
N CYS A 839 -2.79 -6.85 23.96
CA CYS A 839 -2.06 -6.47 22.75
C CYS A 839 -0.60 -6.91 22.67
N SER A 840 0.12 -7.10 23.77
CA SER A 840 1.56 -7.37 23.73
C SER A 840 1.87 -8.87 23.83
N VAL A 841 2.76 -9.36 22.98
CA VAL A 841 3.31 -10.73 23.06
C VAL A 841 4.83 -10.62 23.20
N TYR A 842 5.38 -11.33 24.16
CA TYR A 842 6.82 -11.40 24.37
C TYR A 842 7.23 -12.73 24.99
N ASP A 843 8.41 -13.21 24.63
CA ASP A 843 9.02 -14.37 25.26
C ASP A 843 9.65 -13.99 26.62
N CYS A 844 9.62 -14.90 27.58
CA CYS A 844 10.43 -14.79 28.78
C CYS A 844 11.55 -15.83 28.77
N PHE A 845 12.78 -15.35 28.91
CA PHE A 845 13.99 -16.21 28.93
C PHE A 845 14.53 -16.47 30.33
N ASP A 846 13.83 -16.06 31.38
CA ASP A 846 14.24 -16.36 32.74
C ASP A 846 14.19 -17.86 32.99
N PRO A 847 15.30 -18.52 33.36
CA PRO A 847 15.34 -19.96 33.54
C PRO A 847 14.43 -20.48 34.66
N ARG A 848 13.96 -19.61 35.56
CA ARG A 848 13.04 -19.96 36.65
C ARG A 848 11.59 -20.09 36.18
N HIS A 849 11.21 -19.36 35.10
CA HIS A 849 9.86 -19.37 34.51
C HIS A 849 9.93 -19.04 33.01
N PRO A 850 10.60 -19.88 32.22
CA PRO A 850 10.71 -19.64 30.79
C PRO A 850 9.35 -19.76 30.11
N VAL A 851 8.99 -18.79 29.29
CA VAL A 851 7.70 -18.75 28.58
C VAL A 851 7.93 -18.35 27.13
N THR A 852 7.49 -19.16 26.19
CA THR A 852 7.44 -18.80 24.78
C THR A 852 6.22 -17.92 24.48
N SER A 853 6.21 -17.21 23.35
CA SER A 853 5.08 -16.41 22.91
C SER A 853 3.76 -17.19 22.92
N ARG A 854 3.78 -18.46 22.49
CA ARG A 854 2.62 -19.34 22.55
C ARG A 854 2.16 -19.62 23.98
N GLN A 855 3.09 -19.99 24.85
CA GLN A 855 2.78 -20.25 26.27
C GLN A 855 2.30 -18.99 26.98
N GLN A 856 2.85 -17.84 26.61
CA GLN A 856 2.41 -16.55 27.12
C GLN A 856 0.92 -16.30 26.81
N ILE A 857 0.50 -16.50 25.57
CA ILE A 857 -0.91 -16.32 25.19
C ILE A 857 -1.81 -17.31 25.94
N LEU A 858 -1.39 -18.56 26.09
CA LEU A 858 -2.17 -19.55 26.84
C LEU A 858 -2.29 -19.19 28.33
N ALA A 859 -1.21 -18.75 28.98
CA ALA A 859 -1.24 -18.25 30.35
C ALA A 859 -2.13 -16.99 30.51
N ARG A 860 -2.07 -16.08 29.53
CA ARG A 860 -2.93 -14.90 29.46
C ARG A 860 -4.41 -15.27 29.31
N ARG A 861 -4.72 -16.28 28.53
CA ARG A 861 -6.09 -16.80 28.39
C ARG A 861 -6.62 -17.31 29.73
N GLU A 862 -5.81 -18.06 30.49
CA GLU A 862 -6.20 -18.51 31.82
C GLU A 862 -6.44 -17.33 32.76
N PHE A 863 -5.52 -16.37 32.79
CA PHE A 863 -5.63 -15.17 33.58
C PHE A 863 -6.88 -14.36 33.23
N LEU A 864 -7.09 -14.03 31.95
CA LEU A 864 -8.26 -13.24 31.49
C LEU A 864 -9.58 -13.98 31.68
N SER A 865 -9.59 -15.30 31.53
CA SER A 865 -10.77 -16.13 31.85
C SER A 865 -11.13 -16.04 33.31
N TYR A 866 -10.13 -16.09 34.21
CA TYR A 866 -10.35 -15.91 35.63
C TYR A 866 -10.88 -14.51 35.97
N VAL A 867 -10.33 -13.45 35.36
CA VAL A 867 -10.84 -12.08 35.48
C VAL A 867 -12.30 -12.02 35.08
N ARG A 868 -12.63 -12.52 33.87
CA ARG A 868 -13.99 -12.56 33.33
C ARG A 868 -14.95 -13.28 34.26
N ASP A 869 -14.58 -14.46 34.75
CA ASP A 869 -15.45 -15.30 35.56
C ASP A 869 -15.61 -14.75 37.01
N THR A 870 -14.66 -13.93 37.45
CA THR A 870 -14.71 -13.28 38.78
C THR A 870 -15.43 -11.93 38.75
N ILE A 871 -15.09 -11.04 37.81
CA ILE A 871 -15.60 -9.65 37.76
C ILE A 871 -16.76 -9.49 36.77
N GLY A 872 -16.86 -10.35 35.76
CA GLY A 872 -18.01 -10.44 34.84
C GLY A 872 -17.77 -10.00 33.41
N SER A 873 -17.01 -8.94 33.13
CA SER A 873 -16.72 -8.48 31.77
C SER A 873 -15.29 -7.95 31.65
N VAL A 874 -14.58 -8.34 30.61
CA VAL A 874 -13.20 -7.92 30.35
C VAL A 874 -13.18 -6.83 29.30
N VAL A 875 -12.60 -5.71 29.65
CA VAL A 875 -12.24 -4.61 28.75
C VAL A 875 -10.72 -4.59 28.65
N SER A 876 -10.17 -4.56 27.46
CA SER A 876 -8.71 -4.48 27.29
C SER A 876 -8.31 -3.17 26.64
N GLU A 877 -7.33 -2.47 27.23
CA GLU A 877 -6.61 -1.44 26.49
C GLU A 877 -5.70 -2.10 25.46
N GLY A 878 -5.57 -1.41 24.35
CA GLY A 878 -5.00 -2.04 23.16
C GLY A 878 -5.99 -3.02 22.53
N SER A 879 -5.75 -3.26 21.29
CA SER A 879 -6.61 -4.13 20.53
C SER A 879 -6.36 -5.59 20.91
N PRO A 880 -7.38 -6.47 21.22
CA PRO A 880 -7.17 -7.86 21.60
C PRO A 880 -6.51 -8.66 20.46
N ILE A 881 -5.50 -9.42 20.74
CA ILE A 881 -4.97 -10.42 19.83
C ILE A 881 -6.12 -11.38 19.46
N ASP A 882 -6.18 -11.82 18.20
CA ASP A 882 -7.20 -12.76 17.71
C ASP A 882 -7.47 -13.93 18.69
N ALA A 883 -6.41 -14.48 19.26
CA ALA A 883 -6.49 -15.59 20.22
C ALA A 883 -7.15 -15.25 21.56
N LEU A 884 -7.50 -13.99 21.84
CA LEU A 884 -8.12 -13.54 23.09
C LEU A 884 -9.55 -13.03 22.90
N THR A 885 -10.03 -12.95 21.66
CA THR A 885 -11.32 -12.32 21.32
C THR A 885 -12.53 -13.08 21.86
N ASP A 886 -12.44 -14.37 22.17
CA ASP A 886 -13.49 -15.16 22.79
C ASP A 886 -13.61 -14.93 24.30
N ILE A 887 -12.65 -14.23 24.92
CA ILE A 887 -12.62 -13.90 26.35
C ILE A 887 -12.92 -12.41 26.58
N ILE A 888 -12.33 -11.54 25.79
CA ILE A 888 -12.44 -10.09 25.91
C ILE A 888 -13.77 -9.64 25.30
N ASP A 889 -14.57 -8.91 26.06
CA ASP A 889 -15.87 -8.38 25.62
C ASP A 889 -15.74 -7.02 24.93
N VAL A 890 -14.74 -6.21 25.32
CA VAL A 890 -14.49 -4.87 24.77
C VAL A 890 -13.02 -4.71 24.40
N GLY A 891 -12.76 -4.43 23.18
CA GLY A 891 -11.44 -4.08 22.65
C GLY A 891 -11.27 -2.56 22.53
N HIS A 892 -10.08 -2.08 22.79
CA HIS A 892 -9.80 -0.67 22.94
C HIS A 892 -8.54 -0.32 22.18
N GLY A 893 -8.63 0.37 21.11
CA GLY A 893 -7.42 0.74 20.40
C GLY A 893 -7.53 1.02 18.91
N HIS A 894 -8.73 1.18 18.35
CA HIS A 894 -8.80 1.76 17.02
C HIS A 894 -8.50 3.25 17.07
N SER A 895 -7.25 3.61 17.07
CA SER A 895 -6.85 4.98 16.71
C SER A 895 -6.83 5.12 15.18
N ILE A 896 -8.00 5.08 14.55
CA ILE A 896 -8.14 5.42 13.14
C ILE A 896 -7.94 6.93 13.04
N GLY A 897 -6.74 7.42 13.03
CA GLY A 897 -6.57 8.86 12.86
C GLY A 897 -5.17 9.38 12.78
N PHE A 898 -4.20 8.76 13.40
CA PHE A 898 -2.92 9.45 13.55
C PHE A 898 -1.75 8.96 12.70
N ALA A 899 -1.68 7.70 12.37
CA ALA A 899 -0.50 7.16 11.67
C ALA A 899 -0.80 6.60 10.28
N PHE A 900 -2.06 6.48 9.92
CA PHE A 900 -2.47 5.55 8.87
C PHE A 900 -2.55 6.11 7.47
N TRP A 901 -2.93 7.36 7.34
CA TRP A 901 -3.21 7.94 6.04
C TRP A 901 -1.97 8.23 5.21
N ASN A 902 -0.80 8.37 5.84
CA ASN A 902 0.37 8.94 5.19
C ASN A 902 1.60 8.04 5.10
N SER A 903 1.61 6.82 5.65
CA SER A 903 2.88 6.09 5.77
C SER A 903 2.95 4.69 5.17
N LYS A 904 1.83 4.06 4.80
CA LYS A 904 1.86 2.69 4.27
C LYS A 904 0.98 2.52 3.03
N PRO A 905 1.44 1.74 2.03
CA PRO A 905 0.67 1.46 0.81
C PRO A 905 -0.60 0.67 1.09
N GLY A 906 -1.56 0.73 0.18
CA GLY A 906 -2.79 -0.05 0.20
C GLY A 906 -4.03 0.74 0.59
N VAL A 907 -5.20 0.20 0.23
CA VAL A 907 -6.52 0.72 0.59
C VAL A 907 -6.96 0.07 1.89
N PHE A 908 -7.36 0.90 2.83
CA PHE A 908 -7.86 0.47 4.13
C PHE A 908 -9.23 -0.22 3.99
N ILE A 909 -9.40 -1.39 4.61
CA ILE A 909 -10.62 -2.19 4.58
C ILE A 909 -10.94 -2.74 5.97
N PRO A 910 -12.23 -2.86 6.36
CA PRO A 910 -12.65 -3.23 7.71
C PRO A 910 -12.55 -4.74 7.99
N LEU A 911 -11.37 -5.36 7.85
CA LEU A 911 -11.25 -6.81 8.04
C LEU A 911 -11.59 -7.25 9.47
N TRP A 912 -11.12 -6.51 10.47
CA TRP A 912 -11.41 -6.82 11.86
C TRP A 912 -12.90 -6.73 12.14
N SER A 913 -13.53 -5.63 11.74
CA SER A 913 -14.97 -5.44 11.91
C SER A 913 -15.80 -6.47 11.14
N LEU A 914 -15.36 -6.86 9.93
CA LEU A 914 -15.98 -7.95 9.17
C LEU A 914 -15.90 -9.30 9.88
N VAL A 915 -14.90 -9.52 10.72
CA VAL A 915 -14.77 -10.76 11.52
C VAL A 915 -15.52 -10.64 12.84
N TYR A 916 -15.31 -9.57 13.61
CA TYR A 916 -15.68 -9.50 15.02
C TYR A 916 -16.85 -8.58 15.39
N CYS A 917 -17.36 -7.77 14.45
CA CYS A 917 -18.58 -7.00 14.71
C CYS A 917 -19.75 -7.95 15.04
N GLY A 918 -20.44 -7.71 16.15
CA GLY A 918 -21.44 -8.63 16.72
C GLY A 918 -20.89 -9.66 17.71
N ALA A 919 -19.57 -9.71 17.94
CA ALA A 919 -18.92 -10.60 18.90
C ALA A 919 -18.12 -9.84 19.98
N VAL A 920 -17.46 -8.75 19.60
CA VAL A 920 -16.68 -7.88 20.49
C VAL A 920 -17.13 -6.45 20.31
N VAL A 921 -17.30 -5.70 21.39
CA VAL A 921 -17.49 -4.25 21.33
C VAL A 921 -16.14 -3.61 21.08
N ASP A 922 -15.99 -2.87 20.01
CA ASP A 922 -14.74 -2.22 19.68
C ASP A 922 -14.82 -0.70 19.79
N LEU A 923 -13.78 -0.07 20.29
CA LEU A 923 -13.77 1.35 20.62
C LEU A 923 -12.93 2.16 19.64
N PHE A 924 -13.44 3.33 19.31
CA PHE A 924 -12.79 4.32 18.50
C PHE A 924 -12.40 5.55 19.33
N ASN A 925 -11.14 5.91 19.34
CA ASN A 925 -10.65 7.14 19.95
C ASN A 925 -11.06 8.37 19.15
N SER A 926 -11.90 9.23 19.71
CA SER A 926 -12.47 10.40 19.04
C SER A 926 -11.52 11.59 18.90
N THR A 927 -10.31 11.53 19.46
CA THR A 927 -9.39 12.66 19.49
C THR A 927 -8.81 12.97 18.12
N GLY A 928 -9.30 14.04 17.48
CA GLY A 928 -8.58 14.78 16.44
C GLY A 928 -8.80 14.40 14.99
N ALA A 929 -9.64 13.41 14.65
CA ALA A 929 -9.91 13.07 13.25
C ALA A 929 -11.30 13.56 12.81
N ASN A 930 -11.36 14.48 11.85
CA ASN A 930 -12.61 14.97 11.27
C ASN A 930 -13.51 13.86 10.69
N ASP A 931 -12.92 12.74 10.25
CA ASP A 931 -13.62 11.60 9.65
C ASP A 931 -13.86 10.43 10.61
N GLY A 932 -13.42 10.52 11.86
CA GLY A 932 -13.51 9.40 12.81
C GLY A 932 -14.92 8.89 13.04
N ILE A 933 -15.89 9.81 13.11
CA ILE A 933 -17.31 9.46 13.25
C ILE A 933 -17.82 8.64 12.04
N LEU A 934 -17.34 8.92 10.84
CA LEU A 934 -17.76 8.22 9.64
C LEU A 934 -17.29 6.75 9.68
N TYR A 935 -16.03 6.53 10.08
CA TYR A 935 -15.51 5.17 10.27
C TYR A 935 -16.18 4.45 11.43
N ALA A 936 -16.40 5.12 12.56
CA ALA A 936 -17.10 4.52 13.68
C ALA A 936 -18.52 4.05 13.29
N ALA A 937 -19.23 4.84 12.50
CA ALA A 937 -20.53 4.47 11.97
C ALA A 937 -20.45 3.31 10.97
N LEU A 938 -19.50 3.38 10.00
CA LEU A 938 -19.30 2.36 8.98
C LEU A 938 -18.89 1.00 9.55
N TYR A 939 -18.06 0.99 10.59
CA TYR A 939 -17.45 -0.24 11.10
C TYR A 939 -18.12 -0.75 12.38
N GLY A 940 -19.15 -0.06 12.86
CA GLY A 940 -19.91 -0.47 14.04
C GLY A 940 -19.19 -0.21 15.37
N LEU A 941 -18.23 0.72 15.40
CA LEU A 941 -17.41 1.03 16.56
C LEU A 941 -18.12 1.94 17.55
N ASN A 942 -17.83 1.80 18.85
CA ASN A 942 -18.31 2.69 19.88
C ASN A 942 -17.33 3.86 20.09
N ALA A 943 -17.86 5.03 20.47
CA ALA A 943 -17.04 6.18 20.75
C ALA A 943 -16.35 6.07 22.11
N ARG A 944 -15.05 6.38 22.15
CA ARG A 944 -14.27 6.62 23.37
C ARG A 944 -13.81 8.07 23.38
N PHE A 945 -14.08 8.74 24.46
CA PHE A 945 -13.70 10.12 24.70
C PHE A 945 -12.59 10.17 25.74
N ASN A 946 -11.51 10.86 25.42
CA ASN A 946 -10.47 11.20 26.38
C ASN A 946 -10.89 12.54 27.02
N ASP A 947 -10.76 12.63 28.32
CA ASP A 947 -11.24 13.73 29.16
C ASP A 947 -12.76 13.75 29.38
N TYR A 948 -13.14 14.00 30.63
CA TYR A 948 -14.55 14.04 31.06
C TYR A 948 -15.17 15.41 30.75
N GLN A 949 -15.14 15.80 29.48
CA GLN A 949 -15.90 16.96 29.04
C GLN A 949 -17.22 16.51 28.41
N VAL A 950 -18.32 17.04 28.92
CA VAL A 950 -19.61 16.85 28.27
C VAL A 950 -19.84 18.05 27.38
N GLY A 951 -19.26 18.01 26.21
CA GLY A 951 -19.49 19.02 25.19
C GLY A 951 -20.61 18.61 24.23
N LYS A 952 -20.96 19.53 23.33
CA LYS A 952 -21.94 19.27 22.27
C LYS A 952 -21.50 18.09 21.36
N THR A 953 -20.21 17.94 21.14
CA THR A 953 -19.63 16.89 20.28
C THR A 953 -19.91 15.51 20.84
N GLU A 954 -19.66 15.26 22.13
CA GLU A 954 -19.84 13.96 22.79
C GLU A 954 -21.31 13.56 22.80
N VAL A 955 -22.19 14.49 23.08
CA VAL A 955 -23.66 14.29 23.10
C VAL A 955 -24.17 14.01 21.68
N ASP A 956 -23.72 14.77 20.68
CA ASP A 956 -24.10 14.55 19.29
C ASP A 956 -23.63 13.18 18.78
N TRP A 957 -22.43 12.74 19.15
CA TRP A 957 -21.95 11.41 18.82
C TRP A 957 -22.84 10.32 19.41
N HIS A 958 -23.15 10.43 20.70
CA HIS A 958 -24.00 9.47 21.38
C HIS A 958 -25.35 9.36 20.68
N LYS A 959 -26.01 10.50 20.42
CA LYS A 959 -27.31 10.53 19.76
C LYS A 959 -27.30 9.99 18.35
N ARG A 960 -26.30 10.35 17.56
CA ARG A 960 -26.22 9.98 16.14
C ARG A 960 -25.81 8.52 15.92
N ILE A 961 -25.07 7.93 16.84
CA ILE A 961 -24.60 6.54 16.71
C ILE A 961 -25.37 5.63 17.67
N SER A 962 -25.35 5.88 18.96
CA SER A 962 -25.91 4.97 19.97
C SER A 962 -27.44 5.02 20.03
N ASP A 963 -28.04 6.23 20.04
CA ASP A 963 -29.50 6.37 20.12
C ASP A 963 -30.20 6.07 18.78
N ALA A 964 -29.56 6.44 17.65
CA ALA A 964 -30.13 6.19 16.31
C ALA A 964 -30.23 4.70 15.97
N TRP A 965 -29.40 3.89 16.59
CA TRP A 965 -29.37 2.44 16.39
C TRP A 965 -28.99 1.69 17.67
N PRO A 966 -29.96 1.52 18.62
CA PRO A 966 -29.67 1.05 19.98
C PRO A 966 -29.14 -0.37 20.13
N GLU A 967 -29.30 -1.22 19.13
CA GLU A 967 -28.86 -2.62 19.15
C GLU A 967 -27.62 -2.88 18.28
N ARG A 968 -26.97 -1.83 17.82
CA ARG A 968 -25.89 -1.87 16.82
C ARG A 968 -24.83 -2.95 17.07
N ASN A 969 -24.30 -3.05 18.28
CA ASN A 969 -23.22 -3.98 18.58
C ASN A 969 -23.64 -5.46 18.53
N PHE A 970 -24.90 -5.78 18.43
CA PHE A 970 -25.37 -7.15 18.22
C PHE A 970 -25.39 -7.57 16.76
N TYR A 971 -25.31 -6.61 15.83
CA TYR A 971 -25.31 -6.90 14.40
C TYR A 971 -23.92 -7.29 13.93
N GLU A 972 -23.83 -8.27 13.06
CA GLU A 972 -22.61 -8.56 12.31
C GLU A 972 -22.45 -7.58 11.15
N LEU A 973 -21.24 -7.13 10.87
CA LEU A 973 -20.93 -6.48 9.60
C LEU A 973 -20.94 -7.54 8.51
N ALA A 974 -22.02 -7.57 7.73
CA ALA A 974 -22.28 -8.60 6.74
C ALA A 974 -21.73 -8.26 5.34
N ASN A 975 -21.59 -6.97 5.03
CA ASN A 975 -21.00 -6.50 3.79
C ASN A 975 -20.39 -5.11 3.95
N HIS A 976 -19.36 -4.85 3.14
CA HIS A 976 -18.76 -3.54 3.00
C HIS A 976 -18.35 -3.34 1.54
N GLU A 977 -18.61 -2.16 0.98
CA GLU A 977 -18.25 -1.83 -0.39
C GLU A 977 -17.92 -0.34 -0.56
N PHE A 978 -17.04 -0.04 -1.49
CA PHE A 978 -16.75 1.30 -1.96
C PHE A 978 -17.73 1.64 -3.09
N LEU A 979 -18.72 2.52 -2.81
CA LEU A 979 -19.64 3.01 -3.84
C LEU A 979 -18.93 3.98 -4.80
N THR A 980 -17.99 4.74 -4.24
CA THR A 980 -16.99 5.56 -4.95
C THR A 980 -15.70 5.53 -4.09
N PRO A 981 -14.57 6.06 -4.56
CA PRO A 981 -13.39 6.19 -3.73
C PRO A 981 -13.61 6.97 -2.42
N LEU A 982 -14.60 7.85 -2.39
CA LEU A 982 -14.93 8.71 -1.25
C LEU A 982 -16.27 8.41 -0.58
N VAL A 983 -17.00 7.41 -1.05
CA VAL A 983 -18.27 7.00 -0.45
C VAL A 983 -18.27 5.50 -0.21
N GLN A 984 -18.47 5.13 1.05
CA GLN A 984 -18.45 3.73 1.47
C GLN A 984 -19.79 3.32 2.03
N LYS A 985 -20.14 2.06 1.83
CA LYS A 985 -21.36 1.45 2.37
C LYS A 985 -21.00 0.23 3.19
N SER A 986 -21.57 0.15 4.38
CA SER A 986 -21.59 -1.03 5.24
C SER A 986 -23.00 -1.56 5.38
N GLN A 987 -23.15 -2.87 5.37
CA GLN A 987 -24.41 -3.55 5.62
C GLN A 987 -24.28 -4.44 6.85
N PHE A 988 -25.10 -4.17 7.82
CA PHE A 988 -25.16 -4.93 9.08
C PHE A 988 -26.38 -5.82 9.10
N LYS A 989 -26.26 -7.01 9.68
CA LYS A 989 -27.33 -8.00 9.71
C LYS A 989 -27.46 -8.67 11.07
N GLU A 990 -28.69 -8.81 11.56
CA GLU A 990 -29.04 -9.61 12.70
C GLU A 990 -30.47 -10.15 12.58
N ASN A 991 -30.68 -11.45 12.79
CA ASN A 991 -32.00 -12.09 12.81
C ASN A 991 -32.89 -11.70 11.61
N GLY A 992 -32.31 -11.61 10.42
CA GLY A 992 -33.02 -11.20 9.20
C GLY A 992 -33.23 -9.69 9.02
N LYS A 993 -32.97 -8.88 10.05
CA LYS A 993 -32.95 -7.42 9.94
C LYS A 993 -31.68 -6.94 9.27
N ILE A 994 -31.81 -5.97 8.40
CA ILE A 994 -30.70 -5.35 7.67
C ILE A 994 -30.68 -3.85 8.00
N VAL A 995 -29.49 -3.35 8.26
CA VAL A 995 -29.20 -1.93 8.44
C VAL A 995 -28.05 -1.55 7.52
N GLU A 996 -28.23 -0.50 6.74
CA GLU A 996 -27.19 0.03 5.88
C GLU A 996 -26.66 1.36 6.42
N VAL A 997 -25.37 1.53 6.42
CA VAL A 997 -24.69 2.78 6.76
C VAL A 997 -23.95 3.26 5.54
N ILE A 998 -24.24 4.48 5.08
CA ILE A 998 -23.56 5.12 3.99
C ILE A 998 -22.77 6.30 4.55
N ALA A 999 -21.47 6.33 4.33
CA ALA A 999 -20.60 7.43 4.75
C ALA A 999 -19.96 8.10 3.54
N ASN A 1000 -20.07 9.41 3.50
CA ASN A 1000 -19.50 10.27 2.46
C ASN A 1000 -18.28 11.00 3.02
N PHE A 1001 -17.10 10.58 2.61
CA PHE A 1001 -15.80 11.20 2.93
C PHE A 1001 -15.44 12.34 1.96
N GLY A 1002 -16.28 12.58 0.96
CA GLY A 1002 -16.10 13.64 -0.01
C GLY A 1002 -16.64 14.98 0.50
N ASP A 1003 -16.33 16.03 -0.26
CA ASP A 1003 -16.78 17.39 -0.01
C ASP A 1003 -18.05 17.75 -0.81
N VAL A 1004 -18.60 16.77 -1.52
CA VAL A 1004 -19.81 16.88 -2.33
C VAL A 1004 -20.90 15.97 -1.79
N GLU A 1005 -22.15 16.42 -1.86
CA GLU A 1005 -23.31 15.61 -1.52
C GLU A 1005 -23.39 14.37 -2.44
N TYR A 1006 -23.60 13.21 -1.87
CA TYR A 1006 -23.82 11.95 -2.57
C TYR A 1006 -25.28 11.52 -2.48
N LEU A 1007 -25.91 11.17 -3.60
CA LEU A 1007 -27.28 10.71 -3.63
C LEU A 1007 -27.35 9.18 -3.57
N TYR A 1008 -27.89 8.64 -2.50
CA TYR A 1008 -28.14 7.21 -2.34
C TYR A 1008 -29.63 6.93 -2.16
N ALA A 1009 -30.21 6.11 -3.05
CA ALA A 1009 -31.61 5.69 -3.00
C ALA A 1009 -32.60 6.88 -2.83
N LYS A 1010 -32.36 7.99 -3.53
CA LYS A 1010 -33.11 9.25 -3.50
C LYS A 1010 -32.92 10.09 -2.22
N GLU A 1011 -32.04 9.71 -1.34
CA GLU A 1011 -31.68 10.47 -0.16
C GLU A 1011 -30.29 11.05 -0.30
N ALA A 1012 -30.14 12.31 0.08
CA ALA A 1012 -28.86 13.00 0.04
C ALA A 1012 -28.00 12.63 1.25
N ILE A 1013 -26.75 12.26 1.00
CA ILE A 1013 -25.72 12.09 2.03
C ILE A 1013 -24.81 13.32 1.95
N PRO A 1014 -24.92 14.28 2.89
CA PRO A 1014 -24.13 15.50 2.82
C PRO A 1014 -22.63 15.24 2.90
N PRO A 1015 -21.79 16.22 2.50
CA PRO A 1015 -20.34 16.14 2.65
C PRO A 1015 -19.93 15.86 4.09
N ARG A 1016 -18.95 15.00 4.26
CA ARG A 1016 -18.40 14.64 5.58
C ARG A 1016 -19.46 14.19 6.60
N LYS A 1017 -20.50 13.48 6.11
CA LYS A 1017 -21.59 12.95 6.93
C LYS A 1017 -21.88 11.50 6.57
N PHE A 1018 -22.65 10.85 7.42
CA PHE A 1018 -23.21 9.52 7.19
C PHE A 1018 -24.72 9.50 7.40
N ARG A 1019 -25.36 8.47 6.86
CA ARG A 1019 -26.77 8.13 7.15
C ARG A 1019 -26.92 6.65 7.46
N VAL A 1020 -27.88 6.36 8.32
CA VAL A 1020 -28.26 4.99 8.70
C VAL A 1020 -29.67 4.73 8.12
N PHE A 1021 -29.80 3.62 7.41
CA PHE A 1021 -31.02 3.15 6.80
C PHE A 1021 -31.44 1.83 7.45
N VAL A 1022 -32.56 1.81 8.13
CA VAL A 1022 -33.05 0.62 8.85
C VAL A 1022 -34.21 -0.01 8.07
N GLY A 1023 -34.12 -1.33 7.81
CA GLY A 1023 -35.24 -2.10 7.25
C GLY A 1023 -35.50 -1.90 5.75
N ARG A 1024 -34.45 -1.65 4.97
CA ARG A 1024 -34.53 -1.66 3.49
C ARG A 1024 -34.18 -3.00 2.89
#